data_69d606ddc03825a73158441c89100561
#
_entry.id   69d606ddc03825a73158441c89100561
#
_cell.length_a   1.000
_cell.length_b   1.000
_cell.length_c   1.000
_cell.angle_alpha   90.00
_cell.angle_beta   90.00
_cell.angle_gamma   90.00
#
_symmetry.space_group_name_H-M   'P 1'
#
loop_
_entity.id
_entity.type
_entity.pdbx_description
1 polymer ?
#
loop_
_entity_poly.entity_id
_entity_poly.type
_entity_poly.pdbx_seq_one_letter_code
_entity_poly.pdbx_strand_id
1 'polypeptide(L)'
;MWWPDSGALELDPHENFMTNVLKMPDRRGGLSSSACVAAVLLVGCLLAAAVGRTDEFVLDLPGGGRIPGTFVPVAGPAGPLETITWQSDAFAAPFVFRLDRISGVRGTAGGAVQEPRGFRCRLVGGDIIDGELRRLDGERLVIAPFVGEPLTIERAVVTSIARRQAGAGGGFVGPVGLVGWKQSPDSSWRDDAGRITTDIRNAAVSRDLGGPARARYDIVLGWQEEPELILAVAAGRGDAPDPFRFEMLKLGGDETVAMLVRQEPDGGMLEPVPLPEGEPGRLTISLFLDQEAGRLALVVPGQEVVEMTMAAATRRPSGLFRLRLISGDVRLESVRVSAWSAADPAVADPARTRVVKADGSSLEATEVSLEDAGEVRVVADGEEVTFPLSELDEILFGAAGRPARPEAEELKPPVRLVGRSGLVVSGSLVGVEAASLAVARDGIEGAVVVPLEDLDVLASLAAEEPAELPGRRGTIRVGTVETVGCLVDAAAWGGGIAWQPAGSETAAPLAGKPEDVSAVVEYVARVKDAADEGGQVEVGGIGAAVNQDADGGFVLTMLSEAGAAARDGRIQVGDRVVAVQPVEGGPFVNAAGLDLEMIMNLMRGRVGTPVSLRIQRGAEGRPKRIDLVRGLIYIADRAILSEALAAHARVAAGQLAKAGEAAGFSSLLVLRSGDVVNASIIGIDKEGIRLRTPATASGGDEEVLVPHRLVRAVELDPQADSRTISPDQFQRLLTLPRAQRDSPPTQLLRLRSGDYLRCSLESVDEEEMRFTLLGRSKQLPRAAIVRIIWLHPDEITFEDEAEAVVGDEPAVAAVAAEGLVVQGITADAGRTTILAERMEGPVIVGASPAFGKARIDTLAVDRLLIGRAVSEGDAELPFARWRLQLAPLPRALREAD
;
A
#
# COMPACT_ATOMS: atom_id res chain seq x y z
N MET A 1 29.24 -35.19 42.67
CA MET A 1 29.46 -34.99 44.12
C MET A 1 29.46 -33.53 44.39
N TRP A 2 28.45 -33.09 45.14
CA TRP A 2 28.26 -31.78 45.76
C TRP A 2 27.92 -30.57 44.92
N TRP A 3 26.61 -30.33 44.85
CA TRP A 3 25.95 -29.02 44.76
C TRP A 3 25.78 -28.43 46.16
N PRO A 4 25.68 -27.13 46.33
CA PRO A 4 24.73 -26.60 47.27
C PRO A 4 23.82 -25.48 46.68
N ASP A 5 22.57 -25.70 46.98
CA ASP A 5 21.46 -24.85 47.34
C ASP A 5 21.28 -23.41 46.80
N SER A 6 20.17 -23.30 46.10
CA SER A 6 19.38 -22.16 45.77
C SER A 6 18.81 -21.44 46.98
N GLY A 7 19.18 -20.20 47.22
CA GLY A 7 18.44 -19.22 48.07
C GLY A 7 17.54 -18.38 47.23
N ALA A 8 16.23 -18.59 47.33
CA ALA A 8 15.20 -17.74 46.78
C ALA A 8 15.14 -16.46 47.59
N LEU A 9 15.28 -15.30 46.91
CA LEU A 9 14.89 -13.98 47.44
C LEU A 9 13.53 -13.64 46.86
N GLU A 10 12.50 -13.81 47.67
CA GLU A 10 11.20 -13.15 47.50
C GLU A 10 11.38 -11.64 47.57
N LEU A 11 11.09 -10.93 46.48
CA LEU A 11 10.94 -9.48 46.44
C LEU A 11 9.43 -9.17 46.40
N ASP A 12 8.96 -8.64 47.49
CA ASP A 12 7.62 -8.06 47.71
C ASP A 12 7.44 -6.82 46.82
N PRO A 13 6.44 -6.72 45.93
CA PRO A 13 6.32 -5.63 44.96
C PRO A 13 5.37 -4.51 45.38
N HIS A 14 5.25 -4.15 46.65
CA HIS A 14 4.50 -2.96 47.05
C HIS A 14 5.16 -2.31 48.28
N GLU A 15 5.93 -1.24 48.04
CA GLU A 15 5.95 0.02 48.77
C GLU A 15 7.20 0.86 48.40
N ASN A 16 6.93 2.17 48.11
CA ASN A 16 7.87 3.26 48.17
C ASN A 16 8.83 3.58 47.02
N PHE A 17 8.26 3.94 45.86
CA PHE A 17 9.08 4.72 44.89
C PHE A 17 8.57 6.17 44.64
N MET A 18 7.42 6.55 45.20
CA MET A 18 6.78 7.87 44.95
C MET A 18 7.14 8.99 45.93
N THR A 19 7.89 8.72 46.98
CA THR A 19 8.09 9.74 48.07
C THR A 19 9.42 10.48 48.00
N ASN A 20 10.36 10.14 47.11
CA ASN A 20 11.68 10.76 47.07
C ASN A 20 11.94 11.73 45.93
N VAL A 21 10.98 11.99 45.02
CA VAL A 21 11.17 12.92 43.91
C VAL A 21 10.71 14.35 44.20
N LEU A 22 10.05 14.61 45.36
CA LEU A 22 9.47 15.91 45.70
C LEU A 22 10.23 16.71 46.78
N LYS A 23 11.57 16.54 46.88
CA LYS A 23 12.41 17.43 47.69
C LYS A 23 13.56 18.01 46.91
N MET A 24 13.27 18.98 46.06
CA MET A 24 14.27 19.92 45.56
C MET A 24 14.00 21.31 46.12
N PRO A 25 15.04 22.02 46.57
CA PRO A 25 14.89 23.33 47.16
C PRO A 25 14.63 24.40 46.08
N ASP A 26 13.75 25.33 46.47
CA ASP A 26 13.42 26.56 45.74
C ASP A 26 14.70 27.33 45.29
N ARG A 27 15.03 27.33 44.02
CA ARG A 27 15.85 28.34 43.37
C ARG A 27 15.10 28.94 42.22
N ARG A 28 14.68 30.20 42.40
CA ARG A 28 14.08 31.06 41.36
C ARG A 28 15.08 31.23 40.20
N GLY A 29 14.76 30.60 39.08
CA GLY A 29 15.38 30.82 37.80
C GLY A 29 14.41 30.32 36.72
N GLY A 30 13.82 31.27 35.96
CA GLY A 30 12.79 30.97 34.98
C GLY A 30 13.31 30.04 33.86
N LEU A 31 12.79 28.84 33.81
CA LEU A 31 12.93 27.94 32.68
C LEU A 31 11.87 28.32 31.64
N SER A 32 12.28 28.52 30.42
CA SER A 32 11.41 28.83 29.31
C SER A 32 10.38 27.69 29.11
N SER A 33 9.16 28.03 28.67
CA SER A 33 8.07 27.08 28.46
C SER A 33 8.45 25.89 27.54
N SER A 34 9.45 26.06 26.69
CA SER A 34 9.99 24.99 25.83
C SER A 34 10.69 23.85 26.56
N ALA A 35 11.31 24.14 27.73
CA ALA A 35 12.00 23.10 28.52
C ALA A 35 11.01 22.21 29.30
N CYS A 36 9.85 22.74 29.69
CA CYS A 36 8.80 21.93 30.32
C CYS A 36 8.10 21.00 29.32
N VAL A 37 7.87 21.46 28.10
CA VAL A 37 7.28 20.63 27.03
C VAL A 37 8.23 19.50 26.64
N ALA A 38 9.55 19.78 26.55
CA ALA A 38 10.55 18.74 26.26
C ALA A 38 10.67 17.71 27.39
N ALA A 39 10.55 18.11 28.66
CA ALA A 39 10.60 17.18 29.80
C ALA A 39 9.36 16.29 29.89
N VAL A 40 8.17 16.81 29.58
CA VAL A 40 6.92 16.03 29.54
C VAL A 40 6.93 15.05 28.36
N LEU A 41 7.47 15.44 27.21
CA LEU A 41 7.65 14.57 26.05
C LEU A 41 8.69 13.46 26.33
N LEU A 42 9.77 13.76 27.06
CA LEU A 42 10.82 12.78 27.40
C LEU A 42 10.31 11.74 28.41
N VAL A 43 9.48 12.12 29.37
CA VAL A 43 8.85 11.20 30.34
C VAL A 43 7.77 10.36 29.68
N GLY A 44 7.03 10.91 28.71
CA GLY A 44 6.08 10.17 27.88
C GLY A 44 6.78 9.10 27.02
N CYS A 45 7.92 9.43 26.41
CA CYS A 45 8.72 8.47 25.62
C CYS A 45 9.38 7.37 26.48
N LEU A 46 9.78 7.66 27.72
CA LEU A 46 10.38 6.67 28.63
C LEU A 46 9.35 5.68 29.22
N LEU A 47 8.07 6.07 29.34
CA LEU A 47 6.99 5.17 29.75
C LEU A 47 6.50 4.28 28.60
N ALA A 48 6.64 4.70 27.35
CA ALA A 48 6.30 3.89 26.15
C ALA A 48 7.34 2.79 25.85
N ALA A 49 8.57 2.93 26.34
CA ALA A 49 9.67 1.98 26.06
C ALA A 49 9.62 0.66 26.86
N ALA A 50 8.62 0.44 27.72
CA ALA A 50 8.59 -0.69 28.64
C ALA A 50 7.69 -1.86 28.25
N VAL A 51 7.04 -1.84 27.05
CA VAL A 51 6.26 -2.99 26.58
C VAL A 51 6.57 -3.18 25.09
N GLY A 52 7.32 -4.20 24.77
CA GLY A 52 7.47 -4.69 23.40
C GLY A 52 6.11 -5.12 22.85
N ARG A 53 5.37 -4.20 22.25
CA ARG A 53 4.13 -4.47 21.52
C ARG A 53 4.45 -4.46 20.03
N THR A 54 4.21 -5.58 19.40
CA THR A 54 4.09 -5.73 17.95
C THR A 54 2.96 -4.84 17.42
N ASP A 55 3.07 -4.36 16.20
CA ASP A 55 2.08 -3.54 15.47
C ASP A 55 0.66 -4.09 15.62
N GLU A 56 -0.10 -3.56 16.57
CA GLU A 56 -1.47 -4.03 16.86
C GLU A 56 -2.49 -3.48 15.87
N PHE A 57 -2.14 -2.37 15.18
CA PHE A 57 -3.03 -1.67 14.26
C PHE A 57 -2.31 -1.23 12.99
N VAL A 58 -3.09 -0.95 11.95
CA VAL A 58 -2.62 -0.37 10.70
C VAL A 58 -3.44 0.87 10.40
N LEU A 59 -2.78 2.00 10.28
CA LEU A 59 -3.36 3.24 9.79
C LEU A 59 -3.34 3.22 8.26
N ASP A 60 -4.50 3.39 7.65
CA ASP A 60 -4.70 3.44 6.20
C ASP A 60 -4.87 4.90 5.75
N LEU A 61 -4.16 5.28 4.70
CA LEU A 61 -4.22 6.62 4.11
C LEU A 61 -5.00 6.62 2.79
N PRO A 62 -5.68 7.71 2.42
CA PRO A 62 -6.21 7.90 1.09
C PRO A 62 -5.10 7.75 0.04
N GLY A 63 -5.35 6.96 -1.02
CA GLY A 63 -4.32 6.66 -2.03
C GLY A 63 -3.43 5.44 -1.73
N GLY A 64 -3.74 4.65 -0.68
CA GLY A 64 -3.20 3.29 -0.49
C GLY A 64 -2.00 3.16 0.44
N GLY A 65 -1.58 4.22 1.13
CA GLY A 65 -0.52 4.14 2.15
C GLY A 65 -0.95 3.39 3.40
N ARG A 66 -0.01 2.61 3.99
CA ARG A 66 -0.22 1.82 5.21
C ARG A 66 0.90 2.02 6.19
N ILE A 67 0.55 2.37 7.43
CA ILE A 67 1.50 2.62 8.51
C ILE A 67 1.11 1.76 9.72
N PRO A 68 1.72 0.58 9.91
CA PRO A 68 1.58 -0.18 11.14
C PRO A 68 2.05 0.63 12.36
N GLY A 69 1.35 0.46 13.48
CA GLY A 69 1.70 1.19 14.70
C GLY A 69 0.61 1.16 15.77
N THR A 70 0.63 2.16 16.65
CA THR A 70 -0.28 2.27 17.78
C THR A 70 -0.73 3.72 18.00
N PHE A 71 -1.90 3.89 18.62
CA PHE A 71 -2.36 5.19 19.10
C PHE A 71 -1.46 5.70 20.22
N VAL A 72 -1.14 6.98 20.17
CA VAL A 72 -0.53 7.66 21.33
C VAL A 72 -1.66 8.37 22.08
N PRO A 73 -1.82 8.09 23.40
CA PRO A 73 -2.85 8.72 24.19
C PRO A 73 -2.72 10.25 24.18
N VAL A 74 -3.84 10.92 23.97
CA VAL A 74 -3.92 12.37 24.04
C VAL A 74 -4.81 12.72 25.23
N ALA A 75 -4.26 13.46 26.21
CA ALA A 75 -5.06 14.03 27.30
C ALA A 75 -6.07 15.00 26.68
N GLY A 76 -7.33 14.55 26.57
CA GLY A 76 -8.32 15.18 25.74
C GLY A 76 -8.69 16.60 26.15
N PRO A 77 -8.90 17.52 25.23
CA PRO A 77 -9.76 18.68 25.44
C PRO A 77 -11.20 18.19 25.68
N ALA A 78 -11.99 18.96 26.36
CA ALA A 78 -13.41 18.65 26.54
C ALA A 78 -14.19 18.91 25.23
N GLY A 79 -13.96 18.07 24.19
CA GLY A 79 -14.61 18.24 22.90
C GLY A 79 -14.08 17.29 21.81
N PRO A 80 -14.65 17.35 20.60
CA PRO A 80 -14.23 16.55 19.46
C PRO A 80 -12.76 16.72 19.11
N LEU A 81 -12.08 15.59 18.85
CA LEU A 81 -10.70 15.56 18.38
C LEU A 81 -10.69 15.74 16.86
N GLU A 82 -9.83 16.60 16.37
CA GLU A 82 -9.61 16.78 14.92
C GLU A 82 -8.41 15.95 14.42
N THR A 83 -7.55 15.52 15.34
CA THR A 83 -6.32 14.80 15.02
C THR A 83 -6.14 13.57 15.90
N ILE A 84 -5.38 12.59 15.40
CA ILE A 84 -4.83 11.48 16.18
C ILE A 84 -3.32 11.52 16.13
N THR A 85 -2.68 11.07 17.21
CA THR A 85 -1.23 10.88 17.26
C THR A 85 -0.92 9.41 17.10
N TRP A 86 -0.02 9.10 16.14
CA TRP A 86 0.28 7.74 15.69
C TRP A 86 1.75 7.43 15.82
N GLN A 87 2.10 6.37 16.55
CA GLN A 87 3.48 5.88 16.68
C GLN A 87 3.67 4.62 15.84
N SER A 88 4.68 4.62 14.99
CA SER A 88 5.16 3.45 14.25
C SER A 88 6.62 3.18 14.63
N ASP A 89 6.99 1.90 14.74
CA ASP A 89 8.35 1.48 15.08
C ASP A 89 9.39 1.83 13.98
N ALA A 90 8.92 2.08 12.77
CA ALA A 90 9.78 2.50 11.65
C ALA A 90 10.29 3.95 11.77
N PHE A 91 9.70 4.76 12.69
CA PHE A 91 10.01 6.19 12.82
C PHE A 91 10.33 6.58 14.25
N ALA A 92 11.28 7.49 14.40
CA ALA A 92 11.79 7.89 15.72
C ALA A 92 10.84 8.81 16.51
N ALA A 93 9.80 9.34 15.86
CA ALA A 93 8.82 10.21 16.48
C ALA A 93 7.41 9.89 15.98
N PRO A 94 6.36 10.19 16.78
CA PRO A 94 4.99 10.00 16.35
C PRO A 94 4.58 11.01 15.27
N PHE A 95 3.65 10.60 14.43
CA PHE A 95 2.96 11.45 13.48
C PHE A 95 1.67 12.00 14.06
N VAL A 96 1.28 13.20 13.64
CA VAL A 96 -0.02 13.79 13.94
C VAL A 96 -0.84 13.82 12.64
N PHE A 97 -1.88 13.01 12.58
CA PHE A 97 -2.77 12.94 11.43
C PHE A 97 -4.10 13.63 11.74
N ARG A 98 -4.58 14.41 10.80
CA ARG A 98 -5.97 14.88 10.81
C ARG A 98 -6.90 13.73 10.47
N LEU A 99 -8.02 13.62 11.17
CA LEU A 99 -9.02 12.55 10.96
C LEU A 99 -9.66 12.62 9.57
N ASP A 100 -9.80 13.81 8.98
CA ASP A 100 -10.28 13.99 7.61
C ASP A 100 -9.23 13.68 6.52
N ARG A 101 -8.00 13.31 6.90
CA ARG A 101 -6.89 12.99 5.98
C ARG A 101 -6.43 11.53 6.09
N ILE A 102 -7.12 10.71 6.84
CA ILE A 102 -6.91 9.26 6.92
C ILE A 102 -8.14 8.53 6.43
N SER A 103 -7.97 7.35 5.83
CA SER A 103 -9.09 6.46 5.54
C SER A 103 -9.62 5.80 6.80
N GLY A 104 -8.70 5.42 7.71
CA GLY A 104 -9.06 4.84 8.99
C GLY A 104 -7.91 4.08 9.65
N VAL A 105 -8.25 3.38 10.72
CA VAL A 105 -7.32 2.51 11.46
C VAL A 105 -7.96 1.12 11.60
N ARG A 106 -7.22 0.06 11.32
CA ARG A 106 -7.68 -1.33 11.43
C ARG A 106 -6.88 -2.11 12.46
N GLY A 107 -7.57 -2.94 13.26
CA GLY A 107 -6.95 -3.90 14.15
C GLY A 107 -6.38 -5.11 13.40
N THR A 108 -5.17 -5.56 13.74
CA THR A 108 -4.49 -6.70 13.09
C THR A 108 -4.76 -8.05 13.78
N ALA A 109 -5.08 -8.05 15.07
CA ALA A 109 -5.29 -9.28 15.83
C ALA A 109 -6.63 -9.95 15.49
N GLY A 110 -6.61 -11.18 15.06
CA GLY A 110 -7.77 -12.06 14.93
C GLY A 110 -8.19 -12.61 16.30
N GLY A 111 -8.95 -11.84 17.08
CA GLY A 111 -9.60 -12.34 18.31
C GLY A 111 -10.79 -13.24 17.95
N ALA A 112 -11.03 -14.29 18.76
CA ALA A 112 -12.24 -15.07 18.64
C ALA A 112 -13.44 -14.16 18.95
N VAL A 113 -14.32 -14.00 17.96
CA VAL A 113 -15.59 -13.29 18.16
C VAL A 113 -16.39 -14.09 19.18
N GLN A 114 -16.61 -13.53 20.37
CA GLN A 114 -17.55 -14.14 21.32
C GLN A 114 -18.93 -14.17 20.65
N GLU A 115 -19.59 -15.31 20.69
CA GLU A 115 -20.99 -15.40 20.22
C GLU A 115 -21.87 -14.51 21.11
N PRO A 116 -22.32 -13.37 20.61
CA PRO A 116 -23.06 -12.43 21.44
C PRO A 116 -24.46 -12.98 21.67
N ARG A 117 -24.86 -13.04 22.92
CA ARG A 117 -26.20 -13.30 23.40
C ARG A 117 -26.90 -11.97 23.69
N GLY A 118 -28.21 -11.96 23.87
CA GLY A 118 -28.95 -10.75 24.24
C GLY A 118 -29.62 -10.08 23.05
N PHE A 119 -29.64 -8.77 23.03
CA PHE A 119 -30.38 -7.99 22.04
C PHE A 119 -29.45 -7.12 21.20
N ARG A 120 -29.86 -6.90 19.97
CA ARG A 120 -29.29 -5.95 19.03
C ARG A 120 -30.18 -4.74 18.94
N CYS A 121 -29.66 -3.60 19.36
CA CYS A 121 -30.29 -2.31 19.21
C CYS A 121 -29.75 -1.64 17.95
N ARG A 122 -30.63 -1.14 17.08
CA ARG A 122 -30.29 -0.34 15.91
C ARG A 122 -30.73 1.09 16.09
N LEU A 123 -29.88 1.99 15.67
CA LEU A 123 -30.12 3.40 15.73
C LEU A 123 -30.30 4.02 14.35
N VAL A 124 -30.91 5.19 14.31
CA VAL A 124 -30.96 6.01 13.10
C VAL A 124 -29.54 6.23 12.60
N GLY A 125 -29.29 6.13 11.30
CA GLY A 125 -27.94 6.23 10.72
C GLY A 125 -27.23 4.88 10.54
N GLY A 126 -27.82 3.78 11.07
CA GLY A 126 -27.33 2.42 10.86
C GLY A 126 -26.34 1.94 11.93
N ASP A 127 -26.20 2.65 13.04
CA ASP A 127 -25.41 2.23 14.17
C ASP A 127 -26.04 1.04 14.88
N ILE A 128 -25.22 0.22 15.53
CA ILE A 128 -25.60 -1.05 16.13
C ILE A 128 -24.95 -1.18 17.49
N ILE A 129 -25.77 -1.47 18.48
CA ILE A 129 -25.28 -1.76 19.83
C ILE A 129 -25.85 -3.11 20.26
N ASP A 130 -24.98 -4.09 20.44
CA ASP A 130 -25.33 -5.40 20.95
C ASP A 130 -25.10 -5.45 22.46
N GLY A 131 -26.11 -5.96 23.22
CA GLY A 131 -25.99 -6.00 24.68
C GLY A 131 -27.22 -6.61 25.36
N GLU A 132 -27.24 -6.50 26.66
CA GLU A 132 -28.37 -6.86 27.49
C GLU A 132 -29.33 -5.66 27.68
N LEU A 133 -30.59 -5.85 27.33
CA LEU A 133 -31.62 -4.85 27.50
C LEU A 133 -31.97 -4.74 29.00
N ARG A 134 -31.80 -3.55 29.57
CA ARG A 134 -32.04 -3.28 31.00
C ARG A 134 -33.36 -2.56 31.22
N ARG A 135 -33.63 -1.53 30.46
CA ARG A 135 -34.83 -0.70 30.59
C ARG A 135 -35.23 -0.13 29.23
N LEU A 136 -36.54 0.00 29.05
CA LEU A 136 -37.13 0.68 27.89
C LEU A 136 -38.38 1.42 28.37
N ASP A 137 -38.48 2.68 28.07
CA ASP A 137 -39.67 3.50 28.27
C ASP A 137 -39.95 4.38 27.04
N GLY A 138 -40.90 5.30 27.12
CA GLY A 138 -41.28 6.19 26.02
C GLY A 138 -40.19 7.16 25.62
N GLU A 139 -39.22 7.47 26.48
CA GLU A 139 -38.18 8.46 26.26
C GLU A 139 -36.78 7.84 26.11
N ARG A 140 -36.51 6.72 26.79
CA ARG A 140 -35.14 6.19 26.95
C ARG A 140 -35.07 4.67 26.81
N LEU A 141 -33.94 4.23 26.29
CA LEU A 141 -33.48 2.84 26.29
C LEU A 141 -32.18 2.74 27.09
N VAL A 142 -32.10 1.82 28.05
CA VAL A 142 -30.84 1.47 28.73
C VAL A 142 -30.42 0.08 28.28
N ILE A 143 -29.25 0.01 27.66
CA ILE A 143 -28.62 -1.24 27.20
C ILE A 143 -27.23 -1.38 27.80
N ALA A 144 -26.90 -2.57 28.31
CA ALA A 144 -25.53 -2.91 28.72
C ALA A 144 -24.82 -3.62 27.61
N PRO A 145 -23.93 -2.93 26.87
CA PRO A 145 -23.13 -3.56 25.80
C PRO A 145 -22.30 -4.71 26.37
N PHE A 146 -21.88 -5.65 25.51
CA PHE A 146 -20.99 -6.75 25.91
C PHE A 146 -19.60 -6.25 26.25
N VAL A 147 -19.25 -5.06 25.77
CA VAL A 147 -17.98 -4.39 26.02
C VAL A 147 -18.28 -2.93 26.36
N GLY A 148 -17.73 -2.44 27.46
CA GLY A 148 -17.92 -1.07 27.94
C GLY A 148 -18.99 -0.94 29.03
N GLU A 149 -19.39 0.30 29.31
CA GLU A 149 -20.38 0.63 30.36
C GLU A 149 -21.82 0.66 29.81
N PRO A 150 -22.84 0.53 30.67
CA PRO A 150 -24.23 0.67 30.25
C PRO A 150 -24.48 2.04 29.60
N LEU A 151 -25.19 2.01 28.44
CA LEU A 151 -25.51 3.19 27.65
C LEU A 151 -26.98 3.56 27.86
N THR A 152 -27.27 4.86 28.06
CA THR A 152 -28.59 5.45 28.00
C THR A 152 -28.78 6.09 26.63
N ILE A 153 -29.79 5.63 25.90
CA ILE A 153 -30.05 6.02 24.51
C ILE A 153 -31.43 6.66 24.45
N GLU A 154 -31.53 7.78 23.76
CA GLU A 154 -32.83 8.40 23.51
C GLU A 154 -33.70 7.45 22.63
N ARG A 155 -34.93 7.22 23.08
CA ARG A 155 -35.86 6.34 22.40
C ARG A 155 -36.10 6.76 20.93
N ALA A 156 -36.10 8.05 20.64
CA ALA A 156 -36.34 8.64 19.34
C ALA A 156 -35.31 8.18 18.29
N VAL A 157 -34.07 7.93 18.69
CA VAL A 157 -33.02 7.48 17.76
C VAL A 157 -32.98 5.96 17.57
N VAL A 158 -33.76 5.19 18.33
CA VAL A 158 -33.82 3.71 18.21
C VAL A 158 -34.82 3.30 17.13
N THR A 159 -34.35 2.52 16.17
CA THR A 159 -35.18 2.02 15.06
C THR A 159 -35.72 0.62 15.28
N SER A 160 -34.92 -0.26 15.90
CA SER A 160 -35.35 -1.60 16.26
C SER A 160 -34.51 -2.18 17.39
N ILE A 161 -35.11 -3.14 18.09
CA ILE A 161 -34.47 -4.00 19.08
C ILE A 161 -34.80 -5.43 18.68
N ALA A 162 -33.79 -6.28 18.43
CA ALA A 162 -34.01 -7.67 18.02
C ALA A 162 -33.17 -8.63 18.87
N ARG A 163 -33.76 -9.75 19.28
CA ARG A 163 -33.07 -10.80 20.02
C ARG A 163 -31.99 -11.45 19.14
N ARG A 164 -30.82 -11.69 19.69
CA ARG A 164 -29.78 -12.52 19.06
C ARG A 164 -29.91 -13.97 19.52
N GLN A 165 -30.18 -14.87 18.58
CA GLN A 165 -30.24 -16.31 18.86
C GLN A 165 -28.83 -16.91 18.81
N ALA A 166 -28.43 -17.60 19.89
CA ALA A 166 -27.21 -18.41 19.90
C ALA A 166 -27.38 -19.64 18.97
N GLY A 167 -26.51 -19.83 17.99
CA GLY A 167 -26.47 -21.05 17.17
C GLY A 167 -27.13 -21.01 15.80
N ALA A 168 -27.90 -20.01 15.42
CA ALA A 168 -28.23 -19.77 14.02
C ALA A 168 -27.11 -18.95 13.41
N GLY A 169 -26.25 -19.54 12.63
CA GLY A 169 -25.03 -19.04 12.03
C GLY A 169 -24.87 -17.53 12.08
N GLY A 170 -23.81 -17.05 12.72
CA GLY A 170 -23.62 -15.64 13.07
C GLY A 170 -23.97 -14.71 11.93
N GLY A 171 -24.89 -13.77 12.19
CA GLY A 171 -25.30 -12.83 11.16
C GLY A 171 -24.13 -11.97 10.71
N PHE A 172 -23.96 -11.78 9.41
CA PHE A 172 -22.97 -10.87 8.84
C PHE A 172 -23.44 -9.42 8.94
N VAL A 173 -22.54 -8.54 9.26
CA VAL A 173 -22.71 -7.08 9.19
C VAL A 173 -21.49 -6.49 8.51
N GLY A 174 -21.68 -5.75 7.43
CA GLY A 174 -20.61 -5.13 6.66
C GLY A 174 -21.17 -4.30 5.49
N PRO A 175 -20.34 -3.88 4.55
CA PRO A 175 -18.91 -4.10 4.53
C PRO A 175 -18.16 -3.33 5.61
N VAL A 176 -16.96 -3.83 5.94
CA VAL A 176 -15.97 -3.10 6.72
C VAL A 176 -14.74 -3.07 5.81
N GLY A 177 -14.75 -2.17 4.85
CA GLY A 177 -13.77 -2.15 3.77
C GLY A 177 -13.78 -3.42 2.91
N LEU A 178 -12.69 -3.61 2.15
CA LEU A 178 -12.55 -4.71 1.20
C LEU A 178 -12.06 -6.04 1.82
N VAL A 179 -11.77 -6.06 3.11
CA VAL A 179 -11.24 -7.27 3.77
C VAL A 179 -12.24 -8.44 3.66
N GLY A 180 -11.78 -9.57 3.12
CA GLY A 180 -12.58 -10.77 2.92
C GLY A 180 -13.53 -10.73 1.71
N TRP A 181 -13.54 -9.64 0.95
CA TRP A 181 -14.26 -9.54 -0.32
C TRP A 181 -13.35 -9.95 -1.49
N LYS A 182 -13.89 -10.73 -2.41
CA LYS A 182 -13.24 -11.10 -3.67
C LYS A 182 -13.72 -10.17 -4.76
N GLN A 183 -12.79 -9.56 -5.48
CA GLN A 183 -13.08 -8.65 -6.58
C GLN A 183 -12.89 -9.35 -7.93
N SER A 184 -13.62 -8.90 -8.94
CA SER A 184 -13.43 -9.33 -10.33
C SER A 184 -13.84 -8.17 -11.27
N PRO A 185 -12.91 -7.57 -12.03
CA PRO A 185 -11.46 -7.77 -11.97
C PRO A 185 -10.86 -7.39 -10.60
N ASP A 186 -9.64 -7.85 -10.33
CA ASP A 186 -8.94 -7.45 -9.12
C ASP A 186 -8.70 -5.93 -9.09
N SER A 187 -8.73 -5.34 -7.89
CA SER A 187 -8.57 -3.91 -7.66
C SER A 187 -9.63 -3.01 -8.35
N SER A 188 -10.78 -3.60 -8.72
CA SER A 188 -11.89 -2.87 -9.34
C SER A 188 -12.83 -2.20 -8.34
N TRP A 189 -12.71 -2.49 -7.07
CA TRP A 189 -13.44 -1.87 -5.98
C TRP A 189 -12.50 -1.13 -5.05
N ARG A 190 -12.98 -0.04 -4.47
CA ARG A 190 -12.23 0.80 -3.52
C ARG A 190 -12.90 0.76 -2.16
N ASP A 191 -12.09 0.89 -1.12
CA ASP A 191 -12.56 1.15 0.24
C ASP A 191 -12.89 2.65 0.36
N ASP A 192 -14.11 2.96 0.74
CA ASP A 192 -14.58 4.31 1.00
C ASP A 192 -15.09 4.39 2.45
N ALA A 193 -14.18 4.65 3.37
CA ALA A 193 -14.47 4.76 4.80
C ALA A 193 -15.24 3.55 5.37
N GLY A 194 -14.74 2.34 5.10
CA GLY A 194 -15.36 1.08 5.50
C GLY A 194 -16.52 0.61 4.61
N ARG A 195 -17.02 1.44 3.69
CA ARG A 195 -17.93 1.07 2.58
C ARG A 195 -17.09 0.64 1.39
N ILE A 196 -17.69 -0.06 0.44
CA ILE A 196 -16.99 -0.44 -0.79
C ILE A 196 -17.68 0.18 -2.00
N THR A 197 -16.91 0.80 -2.88
CA THR A 197 -17.43 1.53 -4.04
C THR A 197 -16.69 1.16 -5.32
N THR A 198 -17.37 1.28 -6.44
CA THR A 198 -16.78 1.16 -7.78
C THR A 198 -17.54 2.00 -8.80
N ASP A 199 -16.80 2.51 -9.78
CA ASP A 199 -17.28 3.14 -11.03
C ASP A 199 -16.78 2.35 -12.26
N ILE A 200 -16.14 1.20 -12.02
CA ILE A 200 -15.57 0.37 -13.08
C ILE A 200 -16.64 -0.54 -13.67
N ARG A 201 -16.93 -0.36 -14.94
CA ARG A 201 -17.89 -1.16 -15.70
C ARG A 201 -17.57 -2.66 -15.62
N ASN A 202 -18.60 -3.48 -15.35
CA ASN A 202 -18.52 -4.92 -15.17
C ASN A 202 -17.72 -5.39 -13.94
N ALA A 203 -17.37 -4.49 -13.02
CA ALA A 203 -16.76 -4.85 -11.76
C ALA A 203 -17.73 -5.63 -10.88
N ALA A 204 -17.25 -6.72 -10.29
CA ALA A 204 -18.01 -7.52 -9.36
C ALA A 204 -17.25 -7.69 -8.03
N VAL A 205 -18.01 -7.73 -6.94
CA VAL A 205 -17.50 -8.07 -5.62
C VAL A 205 -18.33 -9.20 -5.03
N SER A 206 -17.70 -10.14 -4.33
CA SER A 206 -18.38 -11.28 -3.74
C SER A 206 -17.77 -11.70 -2.41
N ARG A 207 -18.65 -12.20 -1.52
CA ARG A 207 -18.23 -12.74 -0.22
C ARG A 207 -19.21 -13.81 0.24
N ASP A 208 -18.71 -14.88 0.86
CA ASP A 208 -19.55 -15.84 1.58
C ASP A 208 -19.92 -15.23 2.94
N LEU A 209 -21.18 -14.84 3.09
CA LEU A 209 -21.69 -14.17 4.30
C LEU A 209 -22.12 -15.16 5.39
N GLY A 210 -22.01 -16.47 5.12
CA GLY A 210 -22.30 -17.51 6.11
C GLY A 210 -23.76 -17.54 6.59
N GLY A 211 -24.69 -17.05 5.78
CA GLY A 211 -26.11 -16.93 6.16
C GLY A 211 -26.78 -18.27 6.44
N PRO A 212 -27.76 -18.31 7.38
CA PRO A 212 -28.57 -19.50 7.65
C PRO A 212 -29.41 -19.86 6.39
N ALA A 213 -29.94 -21.09 6.36
CA ALA A 213 -30.83 -21.55 5.28
C ALA A 213 -32.05 -20.63 5.10
N ARG A 214 -32.56 -20.05 6.20
CA ARG A 214 -33.55 -18.98 6.21
C ARG A 214 -32.92 -17.69 6.68
N ALA A 215 -32.72 -16.76 5.78
CA ALA A 215 -31.97 -15.54 6.00
C ALA A 215 -32.73 -14.29 5.54
N ARG A 216 -32.57 -13.23 6.27
CA ARG A 216 -32.91 -11.85 5.88
C ARG A 216 -31.64 -11.09 5.55
N TYR A 217 -31.63 -10.48 4.37
CA TYR A 217 -30.58 -9.58 3.92
C TYR A 217 -31.13 -8.15 3.89
N ASP A 218 -30.63 -7.28 4.75
CA ASP A 218 -30.92 -5.85 4.69
C ASP A 218 -29.73 -5.18 3.99
N ILE A 219 -30.00 -4.49 2.87
CA ILE A 219 -28.97 -3.96 1.98
C ILE A 219 -29.24 -2.48 1.72
N VAL A 220 -28.19 -1.68 1.79
CA VAL A 220 -28.23 -0.26 1.45
C VAL A 220 -27.21 -0.01 0.37
N LEU A 221 -27.66 0.51 -0.76
CA LEU A 221 -26.85 0.91 -1.89
C LEU A 221 -26.91 2.43 -2.03
N GLY A 222 -25.79 3.06 -2.40
CA GLY A 222 -25.71 4.48 -2.73
C GLY A 222 -25.05 4.66 -4.09
N TRP A 223 -25.29 5.79 -4.77
CA TRP A 223 -24.65 6.16 -6.04
C TRP A 223 -24.71 7.67 -6.27
N GLN A 224 -23.88 8.17 -7.15
CA GLN A 224 -23.93 9.53 -7.68
C GLN A 224 -24.55 9.56 -9.08
N GLU A 225 -24.10 8.61 -9.95
CA GLU A 225 -24.71 8.34 -11.24
C GLU A 225 -25.54 7.04 -11.15
N GLU A 226 -26.79 7.08 -11.53
CA GLU A 226 -27.72 5.96 -11.41
C GLU A 226 -27.17 4.69 -12.07
N PRO A 227 -27.01 3.58 -11.29
CA PRO A 227 -26.32 2.41 -11.78
C PRO A 227 -27.22 1.45 -12.55
N GLU A 228 -26.61 0.74 -13.48
CA GLU A 228 -27.08 -0.58 -13.87
C GLU A 228 -26.30 -1.62 -13.07
N LEU A 229 -27.00 -2.48 -12.32
CA LEU A 229 -26.34 -3.44 -11.41
C LEU A 229 -27.10 -4.77 -11.31
N ILE A 230 -26.39 -5.79 -10.89
CA ILE A 230 -26.91 -7.11 -10.53
C ILE A 230 -26.45 -7.45 -9.11
N LEU A 231 -27.40 -7.71 -8.24
CA LEU A 231 -27.18 -8.18 -6.88
C LEU A 231 -27.73 -9.60 -6.74
N ALA A 232 -26.90 -10.55 -6.32
CA ALA A 232 -27.28 -11.93 -6.11
C ALA A 232 -27.09 -12.35 -4.65
N VAL A 233 -28.08 -13.00 -4.09
CA VAL A 233 -28.05 -13.70 -2.80
C VAL A 233 -28.11 -15.20 -3.04
N ALA A 234 -27.49 -15.99 -2.17
CA ALA A 234 -27.23 -17.42 -2.39
C ALA A 234 -26.63 -17.71 -3.78
N ALA A 235 -25.69 -16.84 -4.19
CA ALA A 235 -25.07 -16.88 -5.51
C ALA A 235 -24.40 -18.23 -5.80
N GLY A 236 -24.31 -18.55 -7.09
CA GLY A 236 -23.62 -19.76 -7.55
C GLY A 236 -22.11 -19.69 -7.31
N ARG A 237 -21.49 -20.83 -7.01
CA ARG A 237 -20.02 -20.95 -6.87
C ARG A 237 -19.39 -21.27 -8.22
N GLY A 238 -18.29 -20.62 -8.54
CA GLY A 238 -17.62 -20.76 -9.84
C GLY A 238 -18.49 -20.27 -10.98
N ASP A 239 -18.65 -21.08 -12.01
CA ASP A 239 -19.45 -20.77 -13.21
C ASP A 239 -20.96 -21.12 -13.06
N ALA A 240 -21.39 -21.56 -11.85
CA ALA A 240 -22.80 -21.85 -11.60
C ALA A 240 -23.62 -20.54 -11.65
N PRO A 241 -24.79 -20.56 -12.30
CA PRO A 241 -25.62 -19.38 -12.38
C PRO A 241 -26.18 -18.97 -11.01
N ASP A 242 -26.36 -17.67 -10.84
CA ASP A 242 -27.00 -17.10 -9.64
C ASP A 242 -28.52 -17.34 -9.69
N PRO A 243 -29.08 -18.12 -8.76
CA PRO A 243 -30.49 -18.54 -8.85
C PRO A 243 -31.45 -17.38 -8.63
N PHE A 244 -31.12 -16.43 -7.75
CA PHE A 244 -31.92 -15.27 -7.42
C PHE A 244 -31.12 -14.01 -7.56
N ARG A 245 -31.63 -13.05 -8.34
CA ARG A 245 -30.97 -11.77 -8.59
C ARG A 245 -31.95 -10.62 -8.49
N PHE A 246 -31.54 -9.57 -7.86
CA PHE A 246 -32.14 -8.26 -8.00
C PHE A 246 -31.33 -7.49 -9.06
N GLU A 247 -31.98 -6.98 -10.07
CA GLU A 247 -31.36 -6.29 -11.20
C GLU A 247 -31.95 -4.90 -11.34
N MET A 248 -31.08 -3.89 -11.52
CA MET A 248 -31.47 -2.55 -11.97
C MET A 248 -30.84 -2.34 -13.34
N LEU A 249 -31.67 -2.11 -14.35
CA LEU A 249 -31.22 -2.02 -15.75
C LEU A 249 -31.95 -0.87 -16.47
N LYS A 250 -31.29 -0.24 -17.42
CA LYS A 250 -31.89 0.74 -18.34
C LYS A 250 -32.43 0.02 -19.60
N LEU A 251 -33.74 -0.05 -19.74
CA LEU A 251 -34.43 -0.73 -20.85
C LEU A 251 -34.87 0.28 -21.94
N GLY A 252 -33.94 0.56 -22.87
CA GLY A 252 -34.29 1.32 -24.10
C GLY A 252 -34.55 2.80 -23.94
N GLY A 253 -34.06 3.43 -22.86
CA GLY A 253 -34.17 4.85 -22.54
C GLY A 253 -33.35 5.21 -21.29
N ASP A 254 -33.60 6.38 -20.71
CA ASP A 254 -32.97 6.83 -19.47
C ASP A 254 -33.68 6.31 -18.21
N GLU A 255 -34.82 5.59 -18.37
CA GLU A 255 -35.59 5.10 -17.23
C GLU A 255 -34.99 3.77 -16.70
N THR A 256 -34.65 3.75 -15.42
CA THR A 256 -34.15 2.56 -14.73
C THR A 256 -35.32 1.69 -14.26
N VAL A 257 -35.30 0.43 -14.64
CA VAL A 257 -36.26 -0.58 -14.21
C VAL A 257 -35.60 -1.55 -13.25
N ALA A 258 -36.16 -1.71 -12.05
CA ALA A 258 -35.76 -2.72 -11.10
C ALA A 258 -36.57 -4.01 -11.27
N MET A 259 -35.92 -5.14 -11.19
CA MET A 259 -36.51 -6.45 -11.39
C MET A 259 -35.97 -7.48 -10.40
N LEU A 260 -36.83 -8.35 -9.94
CA LEU A 260 -36.41 -9.60 -9.30
C LEU A 260 -36.35 -10.69 -10.36
N VAL A 261 -35.20 -11.33 -10.52
CA VAL A 261 -34.94 -12.29 -11.60
C VAL A 261 -34.65 -13.65 -11.02
N ARG A 262 -35.31 -14.65 -11.49
CA ARG A 262 -35.08 -16.07 -11.25
C ARG A 262 -34.51 -16.72 -12.50
N GLN A 263 -33.37 -17.36 -12.38
CA GLN A 263 -32.77 -18.10 -13.48
C GLN A 263 -32.96 -19.61 -13.30
N GLU A 264 -33.65 -20.24 -14.27
CA GLU A 264 -33.83 -21.69 -14.36
C GLU A 264 -33.22 -22.22 -15.67
N PRO A 265 -32.85 -23.53 -15.74
CA PRO A 265 -32.31 -24.12 -16.96
C PRO A 265 -33.20 -23.97 -18.20
N ASP A 266 -34.51 -23.91 -18.01
CA ASP A 266 -35.55 -23.89 -19.05
C ASP A 266 -36.12 -22.47 -19.33
N GLY A 267 -35.58 -21.44 -18.68
CA GLY A 267 -36.02 -20.05 -18.85
C GLY A 267 -36.04 -19.27 -17.55
N GLY A 268 -35.98 -17.93 -17.62
CA GLY A 268 -36.06 -17.04 -16.47
C GLY A 268 -37.46 -16.50 -16.22
N MET A 269 -37.80 -16.23 -14.96
CA MET A 269 -38.99 -15.45 -14.58
C MET A 269 -38.50 -14.07 -14.09
N LEU A 270 -39.20 -13.03 -14.49
CA LEU A 270 -38.95 -11.63 -14.15
C LEU A 270 -40.18 -11.07 -13.44
N GLU A 271 -39.98 -10.48 -12.27
CA GLU A 271 -41.03 -9.74 -11.56
C GLU A 271 -40.56 -8.30 -11.39
N PRO A 272 -41.31 -7.29 -11.90
CA PRO A 272 -40.93 -5.90 -11.72
C PRO A 272 -40.99 -5.48 -10.25
N VAL A 273 -40.03 -4.68 -9.82
CA VAL A 273 -39.94 -4.15 -8.47
C VAL A 273 -40.17 -2.63 -8.56
N PRO A 274 -41.25 -2.10 -7.95
CA PRO A 274 -41.43 -0.67 -7.90
C PRO A 274 -40.35 -0.04 -7.02
N LEU A 275 -39.66 0.97 -7.58
CA LEU A 275 -38.71 1.76 -6.82
C LEU A 275 -39.44 2.91 -6.09
N PRO A 276 -39.04 3.28 -4.88
CA PRO A 276 -39.64 4.38 -4.16
C PRO A 276 -39.34 5.71 -4.85
N GLU A 277 -40.29 6.62 -4.89
CA GLU A 277 -40.07 8.03 -5.13
C GLU A 277 -39.42 8.61 -3.88
N GLY A 278 -38.11 8.39 -3.72
CA GLY A 278 -37.41 8.69 -2.47
C GLY A 278 -36.08 9.44 -2.65
N GLU A 279 -35.17 9.32 -1.71
CA GLU A 279 -33.87 9.98 -1.70
C GLU A 279 -33.10 9.65 -2.99
N PRO A 280 -32.82 10.65 -3.86
CA PRO A 280 -32.04 10.39 -5.06
C PRO A 280 -30.65 9.86 -4.69
N GLY A 281 -30.20 8.84 -5.40
CA GLY A 281 -28.87 8.26 -5.20
C GLY A 281 -28.77 7.26 -4.06
N ARG A 282 -29.89 6.73 -3.54
CA ARG A 282 -29.88 5.72 -2.47
C ARG A 282 -31.04 4.76 -2.53
N LEU A 283 -30.75 3.46 -2.31
CA LEU A 283 -31.77 2.40 -2.26
C LEU A 283 -31.56 1.52 -1.02
N THR A 284 -32.65 1.30 -0.27
CA THR A 284 -32.70 0.35 0.83
C THR A 284 -33.64 -0.80 0.48
N ILE A 285 -33.16 -2.04 0.56
CA ILE A 285 -33.94 -3.23 0.29
C ILE A 285 -33.77 -4.27 1.40
N SER A 286 -34.84 -5.08 1.64
CA SER A 286 -34.78 -6.28 2.48
C SER A 286 -35.17 -7.51 1.66
N LEU A 287 -34.27 -8.48 1.57
CA LEU A 287 -34.47 -9.75 0.90
C LEU A 287 -34.68 -10.84 1.96
N PHE A 288 -35.75 -11.58 1.86
CA PHE A 288 -36.10 -12.71 2.74
C PHE A 288 -35.98 -14.01 1.93
N LEU A 289 -34.95 -14.79 2.25
CA LEU A 289 -34.64 -16.01 1.52
C LEU A 289 -34.85 -17.24 2.39
N ASP A 290 -35.74 -18.14 1.95
CA ASP A 290 -35.86 -19.52 2.44
C ASP A 290 -35.27 -20.47 1.40
N GLN A 291 -34.02 -20.91 1.62
CA GLN A 291 -33.34 -21.80 0.69
C GLN A 291 -33.91 -23.20 0.69
N GLU A 292 -34.58 -23.65 1.79
CA GLU A 292 -35.21 -24.95 1.89
C GLU A 292 -36.53 -24.96 1.13
N ALA A 293 -37.35 -23.93 1.34
CA ALA A 293 -38.62 -23.76 0.59
C ALA A 293 -38.39 -23.22 -0.83
N GLY A 294 -37.21 -22.65 -1.13
CA GLY A 294 -36.93 -22.00 -2.41
C GLY A 294 -37.73 -20.72 -2.61
N ARG A 295 -38.01 -19.99 -1.54
CA ARG A 295 -38.81 -18.76 -1.55
C ARG A 295 -37.87 -17.58 -1.36
N LEU A 296 -38.06 -16.58 -2.20
CA LEU A 296 -37.43 -15.26 -2.05
C LEU A 296 -38.51 -14.21 -2.03
N ALA A 297 -38.49 -13.33 -1.01
CA ALA A 297 -39.34 -12.15 -0.96
C ALA A 297 -38.48 -10.90 -0.90
N LEU A 298 -38.80 -9.88 -1.65
CA LEU A 298 -38.16 -8.57 -1.65
C LEU A 298 -39.11 -7.54 -1.08
N VAL A 299 -38.66 -6.77 -0.13
CA VAL A 299 -39.37 -5.65 0.46
C VAL A 299 -38.58 -4.37 0.20
N VAL A 300 -39.21 -3.43 -0.47
CA VAL A 300 -38.77 -2.05 -0.59
C VAL A 300 -39.64 -1.19 0.32
N PRO A 301 -39.09 -0.32 1.19
CA PRO A 301 -39.91 0.50 2.08
C PRO A 301 -40.98 1.29 1.33
N GLY A 302 -42.24 1.14 1.75
CA GLY A 302 -43.40 1.82 1.13
C GLY A 302 -43.93 1.20 -0.14
N GLN A 303 -43.41 0.06 -0.59
CA GLN A 303 -43.86 -0.68 -1.77
C GLN A 303 -44.45 -2.04 -1.40
N GLU A 304 -45.21 -2.65 -2.31
CA GLU A 304 -45.74 -4.01 -2.14
C GLU A 304 -44.60 -5.05 -2.11
N VAL A 305 -44.84 -6.17 -1.42
CA VAL A 305 -43.86 -7.27 -1.34
C VAL A 305 -43.85 -8.01 -2.68
N VAL A 306 -42.65 -8.14 -3.26
CA VAL A 306 -42.44 -8.96 -4.47
C VAL A 306 -41.89 -10.32 -4.07
N GLU A 307 -42.61 -11.42 -4.49
CA GLU A 307 -42.19 -12.78 -4.12
C GLU A 307 -41.91 -13.66 -5.33
N MET A 308 -40.90 -14.52 -5.17
CA MET A 308 -40.60 -15.58 -6.15
C MET A 308 -40.37 -16.92 -5.48
N THR A 309 -40.72 -18.00 -6.17
CA THR A 309 -40.45 -19.37 -5.72
C THR A 309 -39.64 -20.14 -6.77
N MET A 310 -38.82 -21.08 -6.33
CA MET A 310 -37.97 -21.92 -7.16
C MET A 310 -38.29 -23.41 -6.97
N ALA A 311 -38.19 -24.20 -8.04
CA ALA A 311 -38.41 -25.67 -7.96
C ALA A 311 -37.37 -26.34 -7.05
N ALA A 312 -37.78 -27.39 -6.31
CA ALA A 312 -36.94 -28.06 -5.29
C ALA A 312 -35.64 -28.67 -5.83
N ALA A 313 -35.65 -29.12 -7.10
CA ALA A 313 -34.51 -29.81 -7.71
C ALA A 313 -33.28 -28.92 -8.01
N THR A 314 -33.45 -27.60 -7.99
CA THR A 314 -32.35 -26.64 -8.30
C THR A 314 -31.76 -25.97 -7.08
N ARG A 315 -32.20 -26.37 -5.88
CA ARG A 315 -31.80 -25.72 -4.62
C ARG A 315 -30.47 -26.25 -4.11
N ARG A 316 -29.48 -25.40 -4.02
CA ARG A 316 -28.21 -25.68 -3.31
C ARG A 316 -27.96 -24.56 -2.32
N PRO A 317 -28.00 -24.85 -1.01
CA PRO A 317 -27.71 -23.85 0.02
C PRO A 317 -26.36 -23.17 -0.22
N SER A 318 -26.37 -21.85 -0.23
CA SER A 318 -25.16 -21.03 -0.42
C SER A 318 -25.27 -19.77 0.42
N GLY A 319 -24.17 -19.37 1.05
CA GLY A 319 -24.07 -18.07 1.74
C GLY A 319 -23.42 -16.99 0.87
N LEU A 320 -23.16 -17.30 -0.41
CA LEU A 320 -22.44 -16.38 -1.28
C LEU A 320 -23.32 -15.20 -1.70
N PHE A 321 -22.83 -13.99 -1.41
CA PHE A 321 -23.36 -12.72 -1.90
C PHE A 321 -22.49 -12.21 -3.04
N ARG A 322 -23.10 -11.62 -4.06
CA ARG A 322 -22.40 -11.01 -5.19
C ARG A 322 -23.10 -9.73 -5.63
N LEU A 323 -22.33 -8.66 -5.79
CA LEU A 323 -22.78 -7.40 -6.38
C LEU A 323 -21.90 -7.10 -7.61
N ARG A 324 -22.53 -6.82 -8.75
CA ARG A 324 -21.86 -6.49 -10.01
C ARG A 324 -22.42 -5.18 -10.56
N LEU A 325 -21.55 -4.24 -10.83
CA LEU A 325 -21.87 -3.02 -11.57
C LEU A 325 -21.78 -3.28 -13.08
N ILE A 326 -22.79 -2.87 -13.82
CA ILE A 326 -22.80 -2.91 -15.30
C ILE A 326 -22.40 -1.55 -15.86
N SER A 327 -23.02 -0.47 -15.36
CA SER A 327 -22.70 0.92 -15.74
C SER A 327 -23.09 1.89 -14.60
N GLY A 328 -22.61 3.14 -14.65
CA GLY A 328 -22.77 4.13 -13.58
C GLY A 328 -21.76 3.92 -12.45
N ASP A 329 -22.13 4.28 -11.23
CA ASP A 329 -21.33 4.02 -10.02
C ASP A 329 -22.20 3.37 -8.93
N VAL A 330 -21.58 2.57 -8.06
CA VAL A 330 -22.29 1.97 -6.92
C VAL A 330 -21.40 1.94 -5.69
N ARG A 331 -22.00 2.24 -4.55
CA ARG A 331 -21.44 2.12 -3.23
C ARG A 331 -22.28 1.16 -2.39
N LEU A 332 -21.71 0.04 -1.94
CA LEU A 332 -22.34 -0.82 -0.95
C LEU A 332 -22.11 -0.20 0.43
N GLU A 333 -23.14 0.47 0.95
CA GLU A 333 -23.08 1.17 2.24
C GLU A 333 -23.24 0.20 3.40
N SER A 334 -24.15 -0.77 3.25
CA SER A 334 -24.42 -1.79 4.25
C SER A 334 -24.97 -3.04 3.64
N VAL A 335 -24.52 -4.18 4.08
CA VAL A 335 -25.19 -5.47 3.88
C VAL A 335 -25.21 -6.20 5.21
N ARG A 336 -26.35 -6.71 5.56
CA ARG A 336 -26.55 -7.44 6.79
C ARG A 336 -27.33 -8.70 6.53
N VAL A 337 -26.89 -9.79 7.15
CA VAL A 337 -27.56 -11.07 7.10
C VAL A 337 -28.00 -11.45 8.52
N SER A 338 -29.23 -11.82 8.70
CA SER A 338 -29.79 -12.33 9.96
C SER A 338 -30.68 -13.54 9.72
N ALA A 339 -30.87 -14.37 10.73
CA ALA A 339 -31.85 -15.44 10.65
C ALA A 339 -33.25 -14.87 10.47
N TRP A 340 -34.10 -15.60 9.73
CA TRP A 340 -35.50 -15.26 9.50
C TRP A 340 -36.37 -16.39 9.99
N SER A 341 -37.37 -16.06 10.82
CA SER A 341 -38.30 -17.04 11.42
C SER A 341 -39.40 -17.57 10.49
N ALA A 342 -39.35 -17.17 9.21
CA ALA A 342 -40.35 -17.53 8.17
C ALA A 342 -41.76 -16.96 8.38
N ALA A 343 -41.97 -16.02 9.28
CA ALA A 343 -43.20 -15.22 9.29
C ALA A 343 -43.29 -14.43 7.99
N ASP A 344 -44.50 -14.30 7.43
CA ASP A 344 -44.70 -13.55 6.20
C ASP A 344 -44.11 -12.13 6.35
N PRO A 345 -43.31 -11.68 5.40
CA PRO A 345 -42.83 -10.32 5.41
C PRO A 345 -44.01 -9.38 5.16
N ALA A 346 -44.76 -9.13 6.21
CA ALA A 346 -45.83 -8.16 6.13
C ALA A 346 -45.22 -6.79 5.91
N VAL A 347 -45.82 -6.03 5.00
CA VAL A 347 -45.54 -4.58 4.89
C VAL A 347 -45.96 -3.99 6.24
N ALA A 348 -44.97 -3.86 7.14
CA ALA A 348 -45.22 -3.16 8.40
C ALA A 348 -45.53 -1.71 8.02
N ASP A 349 -46.65 -1.17 8.49
CA ASP A 349 -46.88 0.26 8.39
C ASP A 349 -45.64 0.98 9.03
N PRO A 350 -44.80 1.67 8.23
CA PRO A 350 -43.58 2.29 8.75
C PRO A 350 -43.88 3.36 9.81
N ALA A 351 -45.13 3.76 9.95
CA ALA A 351 -45.59 4.71 10.95
C ALA A 351 -45.88 4.09 12.32
N ARG A 352 -46.12 2.75 12.40
CA ARG A 352 -46.53 2.08 13.63
C ARG A 352 -45.45 1.23 14.26
N THR A 353 -45.41 1.18 15.59
CA THR A 353 -44.53 0.27 16.33
C THR A 353 -45.09 -1.15 16.29
N ARG A 354 -44.26 -2.13 15.97
CA ARG A 354 -44.61 -3.54 15.93
C ARG A 354 -43.74 -4.34 16.89
N VAL A 355 -44.37 -5.19 17.69
CA VAL A 355 -43.68 -6.11 18.61
C VAL A 355 -43.91 -7.54 18.10
N VAL A 356 -42.83 -8.27 17.92
CA VAL A 356 -42.83 -9.68 17.47
C VAL A 356 -42.40 -10.54 18.62
N LYS A 357 -43.19 -11.57 18.94
CA LYS A 357 -42.84 -12.57 19.96
C LYS A 357 -42.07 -13.76 19.38
N ALA A 358 -41.39 -14.50 20.22
CA ALA A 358 -40.60 -15.69 19.84
C ALA A 358 -41.44 -16.82 19.18
N ASP A 359 -42.76 -16.87 19.39
CA ASP A 359 -43.68 -17.76 18.69
C ASP A 359 -44.11 -17.29 17.30
N GLY A 360 -43.57 -16.12 16.85
CA GLY A 360 -43.91 -15.52 15.57
C GLY A 360 -45.17 -14.64 15.58
N SER A 361 -45.93 -14.58 16.66
CA SER A 361 -47.07 -13.67 16.79
C SER A 361 -46.63 -12.22 16.85
N SER A 362 -47.42 -11.29 16.32
CA SER A 362 -47.10 -9.88 16.31
C SER A 362 -48.21 -8.98 16.80
N LEU A 363 -47.87 -7.91 17.47
CA LEU A 363 -48.76 -6.90 18.01
C LEU A 363 -48.41 -5.53 17.42
N GLU A 364 -49.40 -4.77 16.96
CA GLU A 364 -49.21 -3.34 16.67
C GLU A 364 -49.36 -2.56 17.95
N ALA A 365 -48.32 -1.88 18.38
CA ALA A 365 -48.22 -1.23 19.68
C ALA A 365 -48.27 0.30 19.55
N THR A 366 -49.00 0.93 20.48
CA THR A 366 -48.96 2.38 20.71
C THR A 366 -47.87 2.72 21.75
N GLU A 367 -47.61 1.81 22.68
CA GLU A 367 -46.58 2.01 23.73
C GLU A 367 -45.91 0.66 24.04
N VAL A 368 -44.60 0.67 24.25
CA VAL A 368 -43.78 -0.48 24.66
C VAL A 368 -42.86 -0.06 25.78
N SER A 369 -42.87 -0.81 26.87
CA SER A 369 -41.99 -0.58 28.01
C SER A 369 -41.41 -1.87 28.58
N LEU A 370 -40.24 -1.78 29.20
CA LEU A 370 -39.55 -2.85 29.92
C LEU A 370 -39.02 -2.26 31.22
N GLU A 371 -39.41 -2.84 32.36
CA GLU A 371 -38.89 -2.51 33.68
C GLU A 371 -37.83 -3.53 34.10
N ASP A 372 -37.07 -3.21 35.16
CA ASP A 372 -35.97 -4.05 35.69
C ASP A 372 -36.38 -5.50 36.08
N ALA A 373 -37.68 -5.78 36.16
CA ALA A 373 -38.23 -7.11 36.46
C ALA A 373 -38.18 -8.11 35.28
N GLY A 374 -37.76 -7.66 34.09
CA GLY A 374 -37.67 -8.52 32.89
C GLY A 374 -39.01 -8.83 32.24
N GLU A 375 -40.03 -8.02 32.48
CA GLU A 375 -41.39 -8.11 31.85
C GLU A 375 -41.53 -6.99 30.80
N VAL A 376 -41.94 -7.36 29.62
CA VAL A 376 -42.28 -6.44 28.53
C VAL A 376 -43.76 -6.13 28.59
N ARG A 377 -44.08 -4.84 28.67
CA ARG A 377 -45.45 -4.33 28.67
C ARG A 377 -45.70 -3.64 27.32
N VAL A 378 -46.79 -4.04 26.66
CA VAL A 378 -47.18 -3.54 25.35
C VAL A 378 -48.64 -3.05 25.45
N VAL A 379 -48.90 -1.83 24.99
CA VAL A 379 -50.28 -1.34 24.80
C VAL A 379 -50.63 -1.48 23.33
N ALA A 380 -51.57 -2.34 23.03
CA ALA A 380 -52.06 -2.65 21.68
C ALA A 380 -53.57 -2.52 21.63
N ASP A 381 -54.13 -1.75 20.69
CA ASP A 381 -55.56 -1.51 20.54
C ASP A 381 -56.28 -1.04 21.83
N GLY A 382 -55.56 -0.40 22.74
CA GLY A 382 -56.08 0.07 24.03
C GLY A 382 -56.06 -0.99 25.13
N GLU A 383 -55.61 -2.19 24.86
CA GLU A 383 -55.40 -3.24 25.84
C GLU A 383 -53.94 -3.37 26.22
N GLU A 384 -53.67 -3.62 27.51
CA GLU A 384 -52.32 -3.85 28.05
C GLU A 384 -52.02 -5.35 28.03
N VAL A 385 -50.94 -5.73 27.34
CA VAL A 385 -50.43 -7.11 27.25
C VAL A 385 -49.03 -7.15 27.90
N THR A 386 -48.85 -8.04 28.85
CA THR A 386 -47.55 -8.22 29.53
C THR A 386 -47.04 -9.64 29.28
N PHE A 387 -45.74 -9.79 28.98
CA PHE A 387 -45.07 -11.06 28.79
C PHE A 387 -43.59 -10.98 29.16
N PRO A 388 -42.95 -12.11 29.52
CA PRO A 388 -41.55 -12.08 29.94
C PRO A 388 -40.62 -11.71 28.75
N LEU A 389 -39.52 -11.03 29.07
CA LEU A 389 -38.52 -10.63 28.07
C LEU A 389 -37.98 -11.82 27.24
N SER A 390 -38.01 -13.05 27.81
CA SER A 390 -37.64 -14.27 27.08
C SER A 390 -38.54 -14.58 25.86
N GLU A 391 -39.76 -14.06 25.83
CA GLU A 391 -40.68 -14.22 24.70
C GLU A 391 -40.56 -13.08 23.66
N LEU A 392 -39.83 -12.01 23.94
CA LEU A 392 -39.60 -10.95 22.95
C LEU A 392 -38.59 -11.41 21.89
N ASP A 393 -38.94 -11.32 20.62
CA ASP A 393 -38.04 -11.54 19.49
C ASP A 393 -37.59 -10.23 18.86
N GLU A 394 -38.52 -9.34 18.49
CA GLU A 394 -38.21 -8.07 17.85
C GLU A 394 -39.18 -6.96 18.22
N ILE A 395 -38.67 -5.74 18.36
CA ILE A 395 -39.45 -4.50 18.38
C ILE A 395 -39.01 -3.66 17.20
N LEU A 396 -39.96 -3.35 16.30
CA LEU A 396 -39.75 -2.41 15.20
C LEU A 396 -40.47 -1.11 15.54
N PHE A 397 -39.74 -0.04 15.71
CA PHE A 397 -40.36 1.22 16.09
C PHE A 397 -40.79 2.03 14.87
N GLY A 398 -42.02 2.55 14.88
CA GLY A 398 -42.55 3.41 13.83
C GLY A 398 -41.71 4.67 13.55
N ALA A 399 -41.79 5.18 12.33
CA ALA A 399 -41.05 6.35 11.89
C ALA A 399 -41.59 7.68 12.42
N ALA A 400 -42.83 7.67 12.97
CA ALA A 400 -43.44 8.87 13.55
C ALA A 400 -42.65 9.41 14.74
N GLY A 401 -42.16 10.65 14.63
CA GLY A 401 -41.38 11.31 15.68
C GLY A 401 -39.87 11.03 15.67
N ARG A 402 -39.34 10.37 14.65
CA ARG A 402 -37.88 10.20 14.52
C ARG A 402 -37.20 11.52 14.12
N PRO A 403 -36.08 11.89 14.78
CA PRO A 403 -35.29 13.00 14.30
C PRO A 403 -34.78 12.73 12.88
N ALA A 404 -34.64 13.79 12.09
CA ALA A 404 -33.98 13.72 10.78
C ALA A 404 -32.56 13.19 10.99
N ARG A 405 -32.05 12.41 10.04
CA ARG A 405 -30.65 11.97 10.05
C ARG A 405 -29.78 13.23 10.09
N PRO A 406 -28.85 13.38 11.05
CA PRO A 406 -27.90 14.49 11.01
C PRO A 406 -27.11 14.37 9.69
N GLU A 407 -27.04 15.45 8.94
CA GLU A 407 -26.17 15.53 7.77
C GLU A 407 -24.72 15.30 8.21
N ALA A 408 -23.91 14.65 7.35
CA ALA A 408 -22.52 14.30 7.69
C ALA A 408 -21.64 15.53 8.03
N GLU A 409 -22.11 16.74 7.68
CA GLU A 409 -21.45 18.01 8.00
C GLU A 409 -21.61 18.43 9.48
N GLU A 410 -22.59 17.92 10.21
CA GLU A 410 -22.80 18.28 11.64
C GLU A 410 -21.86 17.55 12.59
N LEU A 411 -21.29 16.42 12.15
CA LEU A 411 -20.32 15.65 12.93
C LEU A 411 -18.89 16.07 12.56
N LYS A 412 -18.18 16.75 13.44
CA LYS A 412 -16.81 17.21 13.22
C LYS A 412 -15.84 16.60 14.23
N PRO A 413 -14.84 15.85 13.76
CA PRO A 413 -14.76 15.08 12.51
C PRO A 413 -15.58 13.79 12.60
N PRO A 414 -16.34 13.44 11.55
CA PRO A 414 -17.18 12.24 11.56
C PRO A 414 -16.33 10.98 11.45
N VAL A 415 -16.46 10.08 12.42
CA VAL A 415 -15.83 8.76 12.40
C VAL A 415 -16.88 7.67 12.59
N ARG A 416 -16.58 6.47 12.10
CA ARG A 416 -17.33 5.24 12.41
C ARG A 416 -16.38 4.26 13.07
N LEU A 417 -16.74 3.84 14.29
CA LEU A 417 -16.05 2.81 15.02
C LEU A 417 -16.82 1.49 14.89
N VAL A 418 -16.11 0.44 14.56
CA VAL A 418 -16.61 -0.93 14.48
C VAL A 418 -15.83 -1.78 15.46
N GLY A 419 -16.53 -2.39 16.41
CA GLY A 419 -15.98 -3.35 17.36
C GLY A 419 -16.16 -4.79 16.89
N ARG A 420 -15.24 -5.66 17.28
CA ARG A 420 -15.30 -7.11 17.03
C ARG A 420 -16.50 -7.76 17.73
N SER A 421 -16.96 -7.16 18.82
CA SER A 421 -18.20 -7.54 19.52
C SER A 421 -19.46 -7.33 18.69
N GLY A 422 -19.37 -6.64 17.54
CA GLY A 422 -20.48 -6.27 16.67
C GLY A 422 -21.03 -4.86 16.94
N LEU A 423 -20.40 -4.11 17.81
CA LEU A 423 -20.69 -2.69 18.04
C LEU A 423 -20.38 -1.89 16.77
N VAL A 424 -21.29 -1.01 16.36
CA VAL A 424 -21.05 -0.02 15.30
C VAL A 424 -21.56 1.32 15.77
N VAL A 425 -20.69 2.30 15.89
CA VAL A 425 -21.06 3.66 16.36
C VAL A 425 -20.43 4.69 15.45
N SER A 426 -21.25 5.62 14.95
CA SER A 426 -20.83 6.78 14.17
C SER A 426 -20.97 8.04 15.01
N GLY A 427 -19.95 8.91 15.01
CA GLY A 427 -19.97 10.09 15.85
C GLY A 427 -18.68 10.89 15.73
N SER A 428 -18.41 11.73 16.72
CA SER A 428 -17.14 12.45 16.84
C SER A 428 -16.22 11.73 17.82
N LEU A 429 -14.96 11.52 17.44
CA LEU A 429 -13.94 11.01 18.36
C LEU A 429 -13.67 12.08 19.43
N VAL A 430 -13.85 11.74 20.71
CA VAL A 430 -13.68 12.68 21.82
C VAL A 430 -12.57 12.27 22.79
N GLY A 431 -12.03 11.06 22.65
CA GLY A 431 -10.94 10.59 23.50
C GLY A 431 -10.16 9.46 22.85
N VAL A 432 -8.84 9.50 23.08
CA VAL A 432 -7.88 8.42 22.75
C VAL A 432 -7.08 8.16 24.02
N GLU A 433 -7.39 7.06 24.70
CA GLU A 433 -6.71 6.64 25.92
C GLU A 433 -5.74 5.48 25.62
N ALA A 434 -4.96 5.08 26.61
CA ALA A 434 -3.98 4.01 26.46
C ALA A 434 -4.59 2.64 26.07
N ALA A 435 -5.86 2.41 26.42
CA ALA A 435 -6.56 1.15 26.19
C ALA A 435 -7.94 1.29 25.56
N SER A 436 -8.40 2.50 25.23
CA SER A 436 -9.75 2.73 24.72
C SER A 436 -9.88 3.96 23.83
N LEU A 437 -10.91 3.95 22.98
CA LEU A 437 -11.38 5.09 22.22
C LEU A 437 -12.75 5.51 22.74
N ALA A 438 -13.04 6.81 22.74
CA ALA A 438 -14.32 7.36 23.14
C ALA A 438 -14.95 8.13 21.97
N VAL A 439 -16.18 7.77 21.60
CA VAL A 439 -16.96 8.39 20.51
C VAL A 439 -18.23 9.00 21.08
N ALA A 440 -18.41 10.30 20.90
CA ALA A 440 -19.66 10.99 21.24
C ALA A 440 -20.64 10.89 20.04
N ARG A 441 -21.91 10.60 20.34
CA ARG A 441 -22.98 10.47 19.38
C ARG A 441 -24.26 11.12 19.89
N ASP A 442 -24.92 11.89 19.05
CA ASP A 442 -26.22 12.47 19.37
C ASP A 442 -27.26 11.38 19.66
N GLY A 443 -28.04 11.58 20.72
CA GLY A 443 -29.03 10.63 21.21
C GLY A 443 -28.46 9.49 22.08
N ILE A 444 -27.17 9.55 22.44
CA ILE A 444 -26.55 8.70 23.48
C ILE A 444 -26.01 9.62 24.60
N GLU A 445 -26.38 9.38 25.85
CA GLU A 445 -25.85 10.14 27.00
C GLU A 445 -24.36 9.80 27.20
N GLY A 446 -23.47 10.83 27.13
CA GLY A 446 -22.04 10.64 27.30
C GLY A 446 -21.34 10.17 26.04
N ALA A 447 -20.21 9.51 26.22
CA ALA A 447 -19.44 8.93 25.12
C ALA A 447 -19.48 7.40 25.16
N VAL A 448 -19.53 6.77 24.01
CA VAL A 448 -19.36 5.32 23.88
C VAL A 448 -17.87 5.01 23.96
N VAL A 449 -17.47 4.33 25.03
CA VAL A 449 -16.08 3.92 25.28
C VAL A 449 -15.86 2.51 24.76
N VAL A 450 -14.91 2.34 23.85
CA VAL A 450 -14.59 1.06 23.24
C VAL A 450 -13.13 0.71 23.52
N PRO A 451 -12.87 -0.43 24.17
CA PRO A 451 -11.50 -0.90 24.38
C PRO A 451 -10.80 -1.15 23.05
N LEU A 452 -9.50 -0.84 22.99
CA LEU A 452 -8.69 -1.07 21.79
C LEU A 452 -8.63 -2.55 21.39
N GLU A 453 -8.72 -3.46 22.35
CA GLU A 453 -8.78 -4.90 22.08
C GLU A 453 -10.04 -5.34 21.33
N ASP A 454 -11.14 -4.59 21.44
CA ASP A 454 -12.39 -4.80 20.69
C ASP A 454 -12.41 -4.04 19.37
N LEU A 455 -11.48 -3.11 19.13
CA LEU A 455 -11.43 -2.33 17.90
C LEU A 455 -11.13 -3.22 16.68
N ASP A 456 -12.04 -3.25 15.72
CA ASP A 456 -11.82 -3.82 14.40
C ASP A 456 -11.46 -2.72 13.41
N VAL A 457 -12.28 -1.66 13.34
CA VAL A 457 -12.06 -0.53 12.45
C VAL A 457 -12.48 0.79 13.11
N LEU A 458 -11.64 1.81 12.96
CA LEU A 458 -12.01 3.21 13.09
C LEU A 458 -11.92 3.84 11.69
N ALA A 459 -13.04 4.14 11.06
CA ALA A 459 -13.10 4.73 9.73
C ALA A 459 -13.40 6.24 9.80
N SER A 460 -12.72 7.03 9.01
CA SER A 460 -13.11 8.43 8.76
C SER A 460 -14.26 8.48 7.76
N LEU A 461 -15.31 9.24 8.08
CA LEU A 461 -16.47 9.40 7.18
C LEU A 461 -16.36 10.62 6.26
N ALA A 462 -15.31 11.43 6.44
CA ALA A 462 -15.03 12.64 5.66
C ALA A 462 -13.58 12.66 5.14
N ALA A 463 -13.06 11.49 4.76
CA ALA A 463 -11.71 11.42 4.22
C ALA A 463 -11.62 12.20 2.90
N GLU A 464 -10.81 13.23 2.89
CA GLU A 464 -10.49 14.04 1.72
C GLU A 464 -9.14 13.61 1.12
N GLU A 465 -8.91 13.95 -0.14
CA GLU A 465 -7.58 13.77 -0.73
C GLU A 465 -6.52 14.55 0.07
N PRO A 466 -5.30 13.99 0.23
CA PRO A 466 -4.26 14.64 1.00
C PRO A 466 -3.89 16.00 0.39
N ALA A 467 -3.67 16.99 1.26
CA ALA A 467 -3.18 18.32 0.90
C ALA A 467 -1.83 18.24 0.14
N GLU A 468 -1.47 19.31 -0.54
CA GLU A 468 -0.16 19.45 -1.17
C GLU A 468 0.95 19.23 -0.14
N LEU A 469 1.93 18.42 -0.53
CA LEU A 469 3.10 18.13 0.29
C LEU A 469 4.16 19.24 0.10
N PRO A 470 4.95 19.57 1.13
CA PRO A 470 6.00 20.58 1.03
C PRO A 470 7.18 20.18 0.14
N GLY A 471 7.28 18.90 -0.25
CA GLY A 471 8.33 18.34 -1.09
C GLY A 471 7.79 17.46 -2.22
N ARG A 472 8.71 16.88 -3.01
CA ARG A 472 8.34 15.95 -4.08
C ARG A 472 7.64 14.73 -3.51
N ARG A 473 6.46 14.44 -4.01
CA ARG A 473 5.68 13.24 -3.64
C ARG A 473 6.40 11.98 -4.10
N GLY A 474 6.55 11.03 -3.20
CA GLY A 474 7.12 9.70 -3.43
C GLY A 474 6.47 8.66 -2.53
N THR A 475 6.85 7.42 -2.71
CA THR A 475 6.45 6.30 -1.84
C THR A 475 7.68 5.79 -1.10
N ILE A 476 7.64 5.79 0.22
CA ILE A 476 8.69 5.17 1.05
C ILE A 476 8.30 3.76 1.44
N ARG A 477 9.29 2.86 1.44
CA ARG A 477 9.19 1.52 2.02
C ARG A 477 10.24 1.36 3.10
N VAL A 478 9.80 1.05 4.32
CA VAL A 478 10.68 0.80 5.49
C VAL A 478 10.11 -0.39 6.26
N GLY A 479 10.74 -1.54 6.23
CA GLY A 479 10.19 -2.76 6.84
C GLY A 479 8.80 -3.09 6.28
N THR A 480 7.80 -3.11 7.15
CA THR A 480 6.39 -3.35 6.78
C THR A 480 5.61 -2.08 6.41
N VAL A 481 6.22 -0.91 6.57
CA VAL A 481 5.59 0.38 6.22
C VAL A 481 5.72 0.64 4.73
N GLU A 482 4.61 0.95 4.08
CA GLU A 482 4.57 1.53 2.74
C GLU A 482 3.64 2.74 2.76
N THR A 483 4.18 3.94 2.51
CA THR A 483 3.37 5.15 2.58
C THR A 483 3.79 6.21 1.58
N VAL A 484 2.81 6.93 1.07
CA VAL A 484 3.00 8.09 0.20
C VAL A 484 3.29 9.32 1.06
N GLY A 485 4.24 10.14 0.64
CA GLY A 485 4.65 11.34 1.36
C GLY A 485 5.77 12.09 0.66
N CYS A 486 6.57 12.83 1.42
CA CYS A 486 7.76 13.50 0.92
C CYS A 486 8.89 13.51 1.97
N LEU A 487 10.12 13.66 1.49
CA LEU A 487 11.26 13.96 2.35
C LEU A 487 11.28 15.45 2.72
N VAL A 488 11.62 15.72 3.97
CA VAL A 488 11.78 17.07 4.51
C VAL A 488 13.04 17.15 5.37
N ASP A 489 13.48 18.38 5.67
CA ASP A 489 14.61 18.59 6.56
C ASP A 489 14.30 18.19 8.00
N ALA A 490 15.24 17.49 8.62
CA ALA A 490 15.13 17.03 10.01
C ALA A 490 15.84 17.97 11.02
N ALA A 491 15.94 19.26 10.74
CA ALA A 491 16.61 20.23 11.62
C ALA A 491 16.09 20.21 13.06
N ALA A 492 14.78 19.95 13.25
CA ALA A 492 14.16 19.80 14.57
C ALA A 492 14.71 18.63 15.41
N TRP A 493 15.37 17.65 14.77
CA TRP A 493 15.94 16.45 15.40
C TRP A 493 17.47 16.39 15.33
N GLY A 494 18.13 17.52 15.07
CA GLY A 494 19.58 17.57 15.03
C GLY A 494 20.18 17.49 13.62
N GLY A 495 19.38 17.48 12.58
CA GLY A 495 19.77 17.43 11.17
C GLY A 495 19.44 16.12 10.49
N GLY A 496 19.78 16.03 9.19
CA GLY A 496 19.49 14.88 8.34
C GLY A 496 18.17 15.02 7.59
N ILE A 497 17.52 13.90 7.34
CA ILE A 497 16.26 13.82 6.58
C ILE A 497 15.15 13.18 7.42
N ALA A 498 13.92 13.66 7.23
CA ALA A 498 12.71 13.11 7.83
C ALA A 498 11.68 12.81 6.74
N TRP A 499 10.76 11.90 7.05
CA TRP A 499 9.64 11.58 6.19
C TRP A 499 8.37 12.23 6.71
N GLN A 500 7.61 12.89 5.84
CA GLN A 500 6.28 13.38 6.12
C GLN A 500 5.26 12.60 5.29
N PRO A 501 4.45 11.71 5.92
CA PRO A 501 3.37 11.02 5.23
C PRO A 501 2.33 12.00 4.70
N ALA A 502 1.70 11.67 3.58
CA ALA A 502 0.57 12.43 3.07
C ALA A 502 -0.57 12.40 4.11
N GLY A 503 -1.10 13.58 4.45
CA GLY A 503 -2.12 13.72 5.49
C GLY A 503 -1.60 13.90 6.92
N SER A 504 -0.28 13.78 7.14
CA SER A 504 0.33 14.12 8.44
C SER A 504 0.71 15.59 8.53
N GLU A 505 0.44 16.20 9.67
CA GLU A 505 0.90 17.56 10.00
C GLU A 505 2.38 17.59 10.44
N THR A 506 2.93 16.42 10.79
CA THR A 506 4.31 16.30 11.29
C THR A 506 5.12 15.35 10.42
N ALA A 507 6.43 15.55 10.45
CA ALA A 507 7.40 14.65 9.87
C ALA A 507 8.16 13.92 10.99
N ALA A 508 8.78 12.78 10.67
CA ALA A 508 9.62 12.05 11.60
C ALA A 508 10.86 11.45 10.90
N PRO A 509 12.02 11.43 11.56
CA PRO A 509 13.19 10.68 11.08
C PRO A 509 12.91 9.17 11.11
N LEU A 510 13.63 8.41 10.31
CA LEU A 510 13.63 6.95 10.39
C LEU A 510 14.16 6.47 11.73
N ALA A 511 13.56 5.43 12.29
CA ALA A 511 13.98 4.87 13.56
C ALA A 511 15.25 4.01 13.42
N GLY A 512 16.05 3.94 14.47
CA GLY A 512 17.24 3.11 14.52
C GLY A 512 18.55 3.90 14.31
N LYS A 513 19.65 3.19 14.38
CA LYS A 513 20.96 3.76 14.07
C LYS A 513 21.15 3.81 12.55
N PRO A 514 21.94 4.77 12.02
CA PRO A 514 22.18 4.90 10.58
C PRO A 514 22.58 3.59 9.88
N GLU A 515 23.36 2.74 10.56
CA GLU A 515 23.80 1.45 10.06
C GLU A 515 22.69 0.37 10.01
N ASP A 516 21.61 0.52 10.76
CA ASP A 516 20.49 -0.44 10.84
C ASP A 516 19.32 -0.04 9.96
N VAL A 517 19.24 1.23 9.56
CA VAL A 517 18.17 1.75 8.71
C VAL A 517 18.25 1.15 7.30
N SER A 518 17.15 0.62 6.78
CA SER A 518 17.01 0.22 5.38
C SER A 518 15.70 0.75 4.84
N ALA A 519 15.77 1.74 3.93
CA ALA A 519 14.58 2.33 3.32
C ALA A 519 14.80 2.61 1.84
N VAL A 520 13.70 2.57 1.09
CA VAL A 520 13.67 2.89 -0.34
C VAL A 520 12.58 3.93 -0.57
N VAL A 521 12.93 5.04 -1.22
CA VAL A 521 11.94 6.02 -1.69
C VAL A 521 11.87 5.93 -3.21
N GLU A 522 10.68 5.71 -3.74
CA GLU A 522 10.41 5.71 -5.17
C GLU A 522 9.61 6.95 -5.53
N TYR A 523 10.07 7.69 -6.51
CA TYR A 523 9.37 8.85 -7.04
C TYR A 523 8.68 8.47 -8.34
N VAL A 524 7.45 8.94 -8.51
CA VAL A 524 6.73 8.77 -9.79
C VAL A 524 7.51 9.46 -10.89
N ALA A 525 7.83 8.74 -11.97
CA ALA A 525 8.56 9.26 -13.10
C ALA A 525 7.87 10.51 -13.67
N ARG A 526 8.59 11.63 -13.79
CA ARG A 526 8.09 12.77 -14.55
C ARG A 526 8.07 12.38 -16.03
N VAL A 527 6.88 12.28 -16.60
CA VAL A 527 6.73 12.31 -18.05
C VAL A 527 7.13 13.73 -18.48
N LYS A 528 8.34 13.89 -19.02
CA LYS A 528 8.70 15.13 -19.72
C LYS A 528 7.84 15.23 -20.98
N ASP A 529 7.13 16.33 -21.06
CA ASP A 529 6.45 16.86 -22.26
C ASP A 529 5.16 16.17 -22.70
N ALA A 530 4.07 16.47 -21.99
CA ALA A 530 2.87 16.95 -22.68
C ALA A 530 2.49 18.27 -21.99
N ALA A 531 2.63 19.34 -22.71
CA ALA A 531 2.25 20.65 -22.28
C ALA A 531 0.76 20.66 -21.90
N ASP A 532 0.45 21.32 -20.79
CA ASP A 532 -0.87 21.78 -20.39
C ASP A 532 -1.98 20.71 -20.37
N GLU A 533 -2.02 19.94 -19.26
CA GLU A 533 -3.27 19.64 -18.54
C GLU A 533 -2.91 18.79 -17.31
N GLY A 534 -3.20 19.30 -16.12
CA GLY A 534 -2.86 18.69 -14.84
C GLY A 534 -3.57 17.35 -14.63
N GLY A 535 -2.81 16.25 -14.71
CA GLY A 535 -3.27 14.91 -14.37
C GLY A 535 -2.08 13.95 -14.27
N GLN A 536 -1.80 13.42 -13.08
CA GLN A 536 -0.83 12.35 -12.87
C GLN A 536 -1.30 11.09 -13.63
N VAL A 537 -0.51 10.62 -14.59
CA VAL A 537 -0.77 9.36 -15.30
C VAL A 537 -0.05 8.24 -14.59
N GLU A 538 -0.78 7.41 -13.85
CA GLU A 538 -0.27 6.13 -13.36
C GLU A 538 -0.03 5.18 -14.56
N VAL A 539 1.21 4.74 -14.75
CA VAL A 539 1.56 3.81 -15.83
C VAL A 539 1.33 2.38 -15.36
N GLY A 540 0.30 1.76 -15.89
CA GLY A 540 -0.01 0.35 -15.71
C GLY A 540 0.56 -0.52 -16.83
N GLY A 541 0.63 -1.83 -16.59
CA GLY A 541 1.01 -2.82 -17.59
C GLY A 541 0.47 -4.21 -17.27
N ILE A 542 0.85 -5.20 -18.08
CA ILE A 542 0.34 -6.57 -17.94
C ILE A 542 1.17 -7.45 -16.99
N GLY A 543 2.31 -6.94 -16.46
CA GLY A 543 3.19 -7.73 -15.59
C GLY A 543 3.95 -8.83 -16.35
N ALA A 544 4.39 -8.54 -17.60
CA ALA A 544 5.19 -9.46 -18.41
C ALA A 544 6.43 -8.73 -18.96
N ALA A 545 7.55 -9.42 -19.00
CA ALA A 545 8.73 -8.98 -19.73
C ALA A 545 8.72 -9.57 -21.15
N VAL A 546 9.08 -8.73 -22.12
CA VAL A 546 9.14 -9.08 -23.55
C VAL A 546 10.55 -8.88 -24.03
N ASN A 547 11.05 -9.83 -24.82
CA ASN A 547 12.34 -9.69 -25.48
C ASN A 547 12.19 -9.98 -26.97
N GLN A 548 13.11 -9.46 -27.79
CA GLN A 548 13.12 -9.71 -29.23
C GLN A 548 13.93 -10.99 -29.52
N ASP A 549 13.37 -11.95 -30.28
CA ASP A 549 14.07 -13.16 -30.69
C ASP A 549 14.97 -12.92 -31.91
N ALA A 550 15.71 -13.95 -32.29
CA ALA A 550 16.65 -13.87 -33.42
C ALA A 550 15.96 -13.56 -34.78
N ASP A 551 14.67 -13.85 -34.90
CA ASP A 551 13.85 -13.61 -36.08
C ASP A 551 13.14 -12.26 -36.07
N GLY A 552 13.43 -11.42 -35.05
CA GLY A 552 12.80 -10.10 -34.86
C GLY A 552 11.39 -10.14 -34.31
N GLY A 553 10.94 -11.29 -33.81
CA GLY A 553 9.64 -11.43 -33.11
C GLY A 553 9.76 -11.15 -31.63
N PHE A 554 8.65 -10.85 -30.96
CA PHE A 554 8.59 -10.52 -29.54
C PHE A 554 8.11 -11.72 -28.72
N VAL A 555 8.94 -12.22 -27.82
CA VAL A 555 8.67 -13.38 -26.98
C VAL A 555 8.57 -12.95 -25.52
N LEU A 556 7.59 -13.49 -24.80
CA LEU A 556 7.42 -13.29 -23.38
C LEU A 556 8.50 -14.10 -22.64
N THR A 557 9.41 -13.42 -22.01
CA THR A 557 10.53 -14.04 -21.29
C THR A 557 10.23 -14.25 -19.82
N MET A 558 9.22 -13.54 -19.28
CA MET A 558 8.82 -13.66 -17.90
C MET A 558 7.42 -13.12 -17.64
N LEU A 559 6.80 -13.68 -16.62
CA LEU A 559 5.52 -13.23 -16.05
C LEU A 559 5.70 -12.97 -14.55
N SER A 560 5.36 -11.77 -14.10
CA SER A 560 5.28 -11.46 -12.68
C SER A 560 4.09 -12.18 -12.06
N GLU A 561 4.25 -12.89 -10.95
CA GLU A 561 3.16 -13.62 -10.27
C GLU A 561 1.98 -12.71 -9.91
N ALA A 562 2.25 -11.46 -9.55
CA ALA A 562 1.25 -10.44 -9.28
C ALA A 562 0.73 -9.73 -10.54
N GLY A 563 1.23 -10.06 -11.72
CA GLY A 563 0.87 -9.42 -12.99
C GLY A 563 -0.44 -9.94 -13.59
N ALA A 564 -1.12 -9.11 -14.38
CA ALA A 564 -2.37 -9.47 -15.06
C ALA A 564 -2.18 -10.68 -16.01
N ALA A 565 -1.02 -10.77 -16.68
CA ALA A 565 -0.71 -11.86 -17.60
C ALA A 565 -0.53 -13.21 -16.90
N ALA A 566 0.11 -13.23 -15.70
CA ALA A 566 0.27 -14.45 -14.91
C ALA A 566 -1.06 -14.90 -14.29
N ARG A 567 -1.84 -13.96 -13.78
CA ARG A 567 -3.16 -14.24 -13.17
C ARG A 567 -4.17 -14.77 -14.18
N ASP A 568 -4.09 -14.34 -15.43
CA ASP A 568 -4.95 -14.85 -16.51
C ASP A 568 -4.73 -16.37 -16.77
N GLY A 569 -3.50 -16.87 -16.58
CA GLY A 569 -3.12 -18.27 -16.70
C GLY A 569 -3.11 -18.82 -18.13
N ARG A 570 -3.62 -18.08 -19.13
CA ARG A 570 -3.59 -18.46 -20.55
C ARG A 570 -2.29 -18.11 -21.23
N ILE A 571 -1.54 -17.15 -20.68
CA ILE A 571 -0.24 -16.67 -21.15
C ILE A 571 0.87 -17.44 -20.43
N GLN A 572 1.91 -17.82 -21.16
CA GLN A 572 3.07 -18.54 -20.63
C GLN A 572 4.38 -17.92 -21.14
N VAL A 573 5.45 -18.11 -20.36
CA VAL A 573 6.82 -17.78 -20.81
C VAL A 573 7.12 -18.58 -22.07
N GLY A 574 7.70 -17.93 -23.09
CA GLY A 574 7.93 -18.49 -24.41
C GLY A 574 6.82 -18.24 -25.43
N ASP A 575 5.68 -17.70 -25.02
CA ASP A 575 4.64 -17.27 -25.95
C ASP A 575 5.07 -16.02 -26.74
N ARG A 576 4.75 -15.97 -28.03
CA ARG A 576 5.08 -14.86 -28.94
C ARG A 576 3.94 -13.86 -29.03
N VAL A 577 4.23 -12.56 -28.86
CA VAL A 577 3.27 -11.48 -29.06
C VAL A 577 3.22 -11.13 -30.55
N VAL A 578 2.09 -11.40 -31.20
CA VAL A 578 1.90 -11.17 -32.64
C VAL A 578 1.28 -9.81 -32.94
N ALA A 579 0.37 -9.35 -32.07
CA ALA A 579 -0.25 -8.03 -32.18
C ALA A 579 -0.78 -7.56 -30.83
N VAL A 580 -0.88 -6.24 -30.66
CA VAL A 580 -1.42 -5.58 -29.47
C VAL A 580 -2.54 -4.64 -29.84
N GLN A 581 -3.63 -4.66 -29.12
CA GLN A 581 -4.72 -3.69 -29.18
C GLN A 581 -4.65 -2.85 -27.90
N PRO A 582 -4.08 -1.64 -27.94
CA PRO A 582 -3.79 -0.86 -26.73
C PRO A 582 -5.02 -0.19 -26.13
N VAL A 583 -6.11 -0.05 -26.91
CA VAL A 583 -7.37 0.57 -26.50
C VAL A 583 -8.53 -0.32 -26.92
N GLU A 584 -9.51 -0.51 -26.04
CA GLU A 584 -10.70 -1.31 -26.33
C GLU A 584 -11.45 -0.74 -27.55
N GLY A 585 -11.86 -1.62 -28.46
CA GLY A 585 -12.50 -1.22 -29.73
C GLY A 585 -11.57 -0.61 -30.80
N GLY A 586 -10.29 -0.34 -30.48
CA GLY A 586 -9.30 0.15 -31.44
C GLY A 586 -8.76 -0.97 -32.35
N PRO A 587 -7.92 -0.65 -33.34
CA PRO A 587 -7.29 -1.64 -34.20
C PRO A 587 -6.18 -2.42 -33.48
N PHE A 588 -5.96 -3.69 -33.87
CA PHE A 588 -4.76 -4.42 -33.48
C PHE A 588 -3.56 -3.88 -34.25
N VAL A 589 -2.52 -3.48 -33.55
CA VAL A 589 -1.22 -3.11 -34.11
C VAL A 589 -0.36 -4.37 -34.22
N ASN A 590 0.10 -4.71 -35.40
CA ASN A 590 0.95 -5.86 -35.64
C ASN A 590 2.33 -5.63 -35.01
N ALA A 591 2.83 -6.62 -34.28
CA ALA A 591 4.15 -6.54 -33.64
C ALA A 591 5.31 -6.62 -34.64
N ALA A 592 5.12 -7.23 -35.80
CA ALA A 592 6.16 -7.36 -36.79
C ALA A 592 6.63 -6.00 -37.35
N GLY A 593 7.94 -5.74 -37.24
CA GLY A 593 8.56 -4.47 -37.67
C GLY A 593 8.53 -3.33 -36.67
N LEU A 594 8.00 -3.55 -35.48
CA LEU A 594 8.13 -2.62 -34.36
C LEU A 594 9.48 -2.84 -33.65
N ASP A 595 9.96 -1.83 -32.94
CA ASP A 595 11.02 -1.99 -31.94
C ASP A 595 10.47 -2.40 -30.56
N LEU A 596 11.36 -2.80 -29.66
CA LEU A 596 11.00 -3.25 -28.33
C LEU A 596 10.30 -2.15 -27.49
N GLU A 597 10.71 -0.90 -27.68
CA GLU A 597 10.12 0.23 -26.96
C GLU A 597 8.68 0.48 -27.43
N MET A 598 8.43 0.42 -28.74
CA MET A 598 7.08 0.58 -29.29
C MET A 598 6.13 -0.53 -28.79
N ILE A 599 6.56 -1.78 -28.79
CA ILE A 599 5.70 -2.88 -28.31
C ILE A 599 5.42 -2.76 -26.80
N MET A 600 6.42 -2.36 -26.03
CA MET A 600 6.25 -2.09 -24.59
C MET A 600 5.29 -0.93 -24.34
N ASN A 601 5.37 0.15 -25.10
CA ASN A 601 4.46 1.29 -24.97
C ASN A 601 3.02 0.95 -25.34
N LEU A 602 2.80 0.07 -26.34
CA LEU A 602 1.47 -0.43 -26.67
C LEU A 602 0.87 -1.30 -25.54
N MET A 603 1.70 -2.06 -24.81
CA MET A 603 1.25 -2.88 -23.69
C MET A 603 1.08 -2.08 -22.40
N ARG A 604 1.76 -0.94 -22.24
CA ARG A 604 1.61 0.00 -21.13
C ARG A 604 0.41 0.91 -21.33
N GLY A 605 -0.06 1.55 -20.26
CA GLY A 605 -1.15 2.51 -20.27
C GLY A 605 -1.59 2.84 -18.84
N ARG A 606 -2.75 3.46 -18.68
CA ARG A 606 -3.30 3.74 -17.34
C ARG A 606 -3.68 2.44 -16.65
N VAL A 607 -3.43 2.35 -15.34
CA VAL A 607 -3.89 1.23 -14.50
C VAL A 607 -5.41 1.10 -14.63
N GLY A 608 -5.91 -0.13 -14.70
CA GLY A 608 -7.33 -0.40 -14.87
C GLY A 608 -7.85 -0.33 -16.32
N THR A 609 -7.01 0.06 -17.31
CA THR A 609 -7.46 0.10 -18.72
C THR A 609 -7.27 -1.26 -19.39
N PRO A 610 -8.19 -1.66 -20.32
CA PRO A 610 -8.08 -2.91 -21.05
C PRO A 610 -6.97 -2.86 -22.11
N VAL A 611 -6.34 -4.02 -22.33
CA VAL A 611 -5.41 -4.26 -23.44
C VAL A 611 -5.63 -5.68 -23.96
N SER A 612 -5.73 -5.85 -25.27
CA SER A 612 -5.86 -7.18 -25.87
C SER A 612 -4.58 -7.55 -26.61
N LEU A 613 -4.13 -8.77 -26.40
CA LEU A 613 -2.96 -9.34 -27.07
C LEU A 613 -3.39 -10.45 -28.03
N ARG A 614 -2.69 -10.58 -29.16
CA ARG A 614 -2.69 -11.81 -29.94
C ARG A 614 -1.41 -12.56 -29.63
N ILE A 615 -1.55 -13.70 -28.98
CA ILE A 615 -0.46 -14.54 -28.50
C ILE A 615 -0.39 -15.81 -29.34
N GLN A 616 0.80 -16.16 -29.82
CA GLN A 616 1.07 -17.40 -30.55
C GLN A 616 2.00 -18.31 -29.74
N ARG A 617 1.60 -19.54 -29.52
CA ARG A 617 2.39 -20.56 -28.80
C ARG A 617 3.05 -21.49 -29.82
N GLY A 618 4.39 -21.48 -29.84
CA GLY A 618 5.20 -22.21 -30.81
C GLY A 618 5.10 -21.64 -32.23
N ALA A 619 5.99 -22.09 -33.15
CA ALA A 619 6.13 -21.54 -34.48
C ALA A 619 4.89 -21.77 -35.39
N GLU A 620 4.17 -22.89 -35.19
CA GLU A 620 3.00 -23.28 -36.00
C GLU A 620 1.66 -23.01 -35.33
N GLY A 621 1.67 -22.46 -34.11
CA GLY A 621 0.45 -22.18 -33.33
C GLY A 621 -0.40 -21.08 -33.98
N ARG A 622 -1.74 -21.23 -33.96
CA ARG A 622 -2.63 -20.14 -34.35
C ARG A 622 -2.66 -19.06 -33.30
N PRO A 623 -2.54 -17.77 -33.64
CA PRO A 623 -2.65 -16.68 -32.69
C PRO A 623 -4.01 -16.67 -31.99
N LYS A 624 -4.00 -16.59 -30.66
CA LYS A 624 -5.21 -16.48 -29.80
C LYS A 624 -5.29 -15.06 -29.24
N ARG A 625 -6.50 -14.52 -29.21
CA ARG A 625 -6.79 -13.24 -28.52
C ARG A 625 -6.90 -13.49 -27.02
N ILE A 626 -6.25 -12.66 -26.25
CA ILE A 626 -6.28 -12.64 -24.79
C ILE A 626 -6.51 -11.20 -24.36
N ASP A 627 -7.61 -10.97 -23.67
CA ASP A 627 -7.99 -9.66 -23.15
C ASP A 627 -7.55 -9.59 -21.68
N LEU A 628 -6.83 -8.53 -21.33
CA LEU A 628 -6.25 -8.27 -20.02
C LEU A 628 -6.60 -6.86 -19.58
N VAL A 629 -6.55 -6.62 -18.27
CA VAL A 629 -6.64 -5.28 -17.69
C VAL A 629 -5.27 -4.91 -17.12
N ARG A 630 -4.77 -3.72 -17.47
CA ARG A 630 -3.49 -3.23 -16.97
C ARG A 630 -3.54 -3.05 -15.46
N GLY A 631 -2.63 -3.72 -14.75
CA GLY A 631 -2.41 -3.55 -13.32
C GLY A 631 -1.21 -2.66 -13.04
N LEU A 632 -1.04 -2.24 -11.79
CA LEU A 632 0.19 -1.61 -11.35
C LEU A 632 1.33 -2.61 -11.51
N ILE A 633 2.42 -2.21 -12.19
CA ILE A 633 3.56 -3.12 -12.37
C ILE A 633 4.46 -2.98 -11.15
N TYR A 634 4.44 -3.97 -10.26
CA TYR A 634 5.46 -4.13 -9.23
C TYR A 634 6.60 -4.96 -9.79
N ILE A 635 7.77 -4.37 -10.00
CA ILE A 635 8.98 -5.11 -10.36
C ILE A 635 9.64 -5.57 -9.07
N ALA A 636 9.28 -6.73 -8.57
CA ALA A 636 9.77 -7.29 -7.31
C ALA A 636 10.52 -8.64 -7.48
N ASP A 637 11.23 -8.86 -8.59
CA ASP A 637 11.96 -10.11 -8.75
C ASP A 637 13.44 -9.90 -9.07
N ARG A 638 14.30 -10.29 -8.11
CA ARG A 638 15.77 -10.07 -8.10
C ARG A 638 16.52 -10.69 -9.30
N ALA A 639 16.06 -11.81 -9.82
CA ALA A 639 16.76 -12.54 -10.90
C ALA A 639 16.65 -11.86 -12.27
N ILE A 640 15.65 -11.01 -12.47
CA ILE A 640 15.35 -10.34 -13.74
C ILE A 640 16.06 -9.01 -13.84
N LEU A 641 16.33 -8.39 -12.70
CA LEU A 641 17.09 -7.15 -12.63
C LEU A 641 18.51 -7.32 -13.22
N SER A 642 19.15 -8.48 -13.09
CA SER A 642 20.56 -8.63 -13.46
C SER A 642 20.80 -8.64 -14.98
N GLU A 643 19.94 -9.24 -15.76
CA GLU A 643 20.13 -9.37 -17.23
C GLU A 643 19.47 -8.22 -18.00
N ALA A 644 18.31 -7.75 -17.56
CA ALA A 644 17.68 -6.53 -18.04
C ALA A 644 18.46 -5.28 -17.61
N LEU A 645 19.07 -5.25 -16.41
CA LEU A 645 19.91 -4.17 -15.95
C LEU A 645 21.24 -4.09 -16.71
N ALA A 646 21.84 -5.21 -17.13
CA ALA A 646 23.04 -5.17 -17.98
C ALA A 646 22.75 -4.67 -19.40
N ALA A 647 21.55 -4.90 -19.92
CA ALA A 647 21.09 -4.32 -21.19
C ALA A 647 20.62 -2.87 -20.98
N HIS A 648 19.91 -2.56 -19.89
CA HIS A 648 19.50 -1.21 -19.50
C HIS A 648 20.69 -0.32 -19.12
N ALA A 649 21.70 -0.84 -18.41
CA ALA A 649 22.91 -0.08 -18.09
C ALA A 649 23.64 0.45 -19.34
N ARG A 650 23.55 -0.25 -20.47
CA ARG A 650 24.15 0.19 -21.74
C ARG A 650 23.33 1.29 -22.44
N VAL A 651 22.01 1.16 -22.44
CA VAL A 651 21.10 2.18 -23.00
C VAL A 651 21.06 3.41 -22.06
N ALA A 652 21.03 3.17 -20.76
CA ALA A 652 21.02 4.21 -19.75
C ALA A 652 22.32 5.01 -19.69
N ALA A 653 23.51 4.38 -19.88
CA ALA A 653 24.77 5.12 -20.00
C ALA A 653 24.76 6.08 -21.20
N GLY A 654 24.13 5.68 -22.30
CA GLY A 654 23.96 6.55 -23.48
C GLY A 654 22.96 7.71 -23.20
N GLN A 655 21.93 7.48 -22.43
CA GLN A 655 20.94 8.51 -22.04
C GLN A 655 21.56 9.48 -21.02
N LEU A 656 22.28 8.96 -20.01
CA LEU A 656 22.98 9.78 -19.03
C LEU A 656 24.00 10.70 -19.72
N ALA A 657 24.73 10.17 -20.70
CA ALA A 657 25.68 10.95 -21.48
C ALA A 657 25.00 12.07 -22.28
N LYS A 658 23.86 11.80 -22.91
CA LYS A 658 23.07 12.83 -23.64
C LYS A 658 22.53 13.90 -22.69
N ALA A 659 22.02 13.52 -21.51
CA ALA A 659 21.57 14.46 -20.51
C ALA A 659 22.74 15.33 -19.99
N GLY A 660 23.91 14.71 -19.76
CA GLY A 660 25.13 15.40 -19.36
C GLY A 660 25.62 16.37 -20.43
N GLU A 661 25.62 15.97 -21.69
CA GLU A 661 26.05 16.82 -22.81
C GLU A 661 25.15 18.07 -22.96
N ALA A 662 23.84 17.89 -22.81
CA ALA A 662 22.87 19.00 -22.78
C ALA A 662 23.14 19.96 -21.60
N ALA A 663 23.70 19.47 -20.48
CA ALA A 663 24.09 20.25 -19.31
C ALA A 663 25.56 20.73 -19.33
N GLY A 664 26.32 20.45 -20.43
CA GLY A 664 27.73 20.82 -20.56
C GLY A 664 28.74 19.81 -20.00
N PHE A 665 28.31 18.59 -19.65
CA PHE A 665 29.19 17.53 -19.15
C PHE A 665 29.28 16.39 -20.17
N SER A 666 30.45 16.23 -20.79
CA SER A 666 30.64 15.33 -21.94
C SER A 666 31.18 13.95 -21.59
N SER A 667 31.50 13.70 -20.34
CA SER A 667 32.13 12.45 -19.88
C SER A 667 31.37 11.84 -18.72
N LEU A 668 31.57 10.51 -18.47
CA LEU A 668 31.08 9.84 -17.27
C LEU A 668 32.25 9.42 -16.38
N LEU A 669 32.12 9.67 -15.07
CA LEU A 669 33.00 9.14 -14.07
C LEU A 669 32.31 7.97 -13.37
N VAL A 670 32.97 6.83 -13.33
CA VAL A 670 32.56 5.64 -12.60
C VAL A 670 33.49 5.44 -11.43
N LEU A 671 32.95 5.41 -10.22
CA LEU A 671 33.71 5.19 -8.98
C LEU A 671 33.70 3.71 -8.56
N ARG A 672 34.63 3.33 -7.71
CA ARG A 672 34.69 1.99 -7.10
C ARG A 672 33.50 1.75 -6.16
N SER A 673 32.92 2.80 -5.58
CA SER A 673 31.67 2.75 -4.81
C SER A 673 30.44 2.34 -5.62
N GLY A 674 30.55 2.34 -6.96
CA GLY A 674 29.41 2.11 -7.86
C GLY A 674 28.71 3.38 -8.28
N ASP A 675 29.15 4.55 -7.82
CA ASP A 675 28.62 5.82 -8.29
C ASP A 675 28.99 6.05 -9.77
N VAL A 676 28.03 6.58 -10.52
CA VAL A 676 28.15 6.93 -11.93
C VAL A 676 27.63 8.34 -12.12
N VAL A 677 28.51 9.28 -12.38
CA VAL A 677 28.15 10.70 -12.48
C VAL A 677 28.61 11.32 -13.79
N ASN A 678 27.83 12.26 -14.28
CA ASN A 678 28.26 13.14 -15.39
C ASN A 678 29.42 14.02 -14.95
N ALA A 679 30.40 14.19 -15.81
CA ALA A 679 31.58 14.99 -15.51
C ALA A 679 32.18 15.67 -16.74
N SER A 680 32.86 16.77 -16.53
CA SER A 680 33.79 17.38 -17.49
C SER A 680 35.21 17.17 -16.97
N ILE A 681 35.97 16.28 -17.64
CA ILE A 681 37.35 15.97 -17.23
C ILE A 681 38.27 17.09 -17.73
N ILE A 682 38.88 17.82 -16.80
CA ILE A 682 39.78 18.89 -17.06
C ILE A 682 41.22 18.36 -17.28
N GLY A 683 41.64 17.44 -16.42
CA GLY A 683 42.92 16.79 -16.56
C GLY A 683 43.09 15.60 -15.62
N ILE A 684 44.04 14.74 -15.93
CA ILE A 684 44.45 13.62 -15.08
C ILE A 684 45.98 13.72 -14.89
N ASP A 685 46.41 13.62 -13.65
CA ASP A 685 47.82 13.66 -13.29
C ASP A 685 48.13 12.62 -12.18
N LYS A 686 49.27 12.69 -11.55
CA LYS A 686 49.70 11.74 -10.49
C LYS A 686 48.86 11.82 -9.22
N GLU A 687 48.23 12.96 -8.97
CA GLU A 687 47.43 13.20 -7.74
C GLU A 687 46.00 12.65 -7.91
N GLY A 688 45.44 12.69 -9.14
CA GLY A 688 44.08 12.28 -9.38
C GLY A 688 43.50 12.80 -10.68
N ILE A 689 42.18 12.87 -10.71
CA ILE A 689 41.38 13.39 -11.84
C ILE A 689 40.80 14.73 -11.41
N ARG A 690 41.17 15.81 -12.12
CA ARG A 690 40.49 17.12 -11.99
C ARG A 690 39.30 17.17 -12.90
N LEU A 691 38.18 17.50 -12.35
CA LEU A 691 36.90 17.50 -13.09
C LEU A 691 35.89 18.47 -12.50
N ARG A 692 34.82 18.72 -13.23
CA ARG A 692 33.60 19.36 -12.76
C ARG A 692 32.44 18.34 -12.87
N THR A 693 31.55 18.33 -11.87
CA THR A 693 30.41 17.41 -11.86
C THR A 693 29.21 18.05 -11.15
N PRO A 694 27.96 17.82 -11.60
CA PRO A 694 26.76 18.33 -10.94
C PRO A 694 26.54 17.71 -9.56
N ALA A 695 27.24 16.64 -9.20
CA ALA A 695 27.16 15.97 -7.90
C ALA A 695 27.78 16.79 -6.76
N THR A 696 28.60 17.81 -7.04
CA THR A 696 29.14 18.72 -6.02
C THR A 696 28.07 19.66 -5.46
N ALA A 697 28.25 20.17 -4.25
CA ALA A 697 27.34 21.11 -3.63
C ALA A 697 27.11 22.38 -4.47
N SER A 698 28.14 22.83 -5.22
CA SER A 698 28.08 23.97 -6.15
C SER A 698 27.36 23.66 -7.46
N GLY A 699 26.99 22.40 -7.73
CA GLY A 699 26.29 22.00 -8.94
C GLY A 699 27.16 21.98 -10.21
N GLY A 700 28.49 21.91 -10.07
CA GLY A 700 29.42 21.81 -11.18
C GLY A 700 30.21 23.08 -11.48
N ASP A 701 30.03 24.15 -10.69
CA ASP A 701 30.77 25.40 -10.85
C ASP A 701 32.24 25.29 -10.36
N GLU A 702 32.51 24.38 -9.42
CA GLU A 702 33.80 24.18 -8.81
C GLU A 702 34.54 22.97 -9.38
N GLU A 703 35.89 23.08 -9.46
CA GLU A 703 36.75 21.96 -9.81
C GLU A 703 37.00 21.09 -8.59
N VAL A 704 36.93 19.77 -8.78
CA VAL A 704 37.18 18.76 -7.77
C VAL A 704 38.31 17.83 -8.21
N LEU A 705 39.16 17.45 -7.26
CA LEU A 705 40.21 16.46 -7.46
C LEU A 705 39.74 15.12 -6.89
N VAL A 706 39.55 14.13 -7.74
CA VAL A 706 39.17 12.77 -7.35
C VAL A 706 40.40 11.87 -7.37
N PRO A 707 40.83 11.31 -6.22
CA PRO A 707 41.98 10.42 -6.16
C PRO A 707 41.81 9.14 -6.97
N HIS A 708 42.85 8.67 -7.65
CA HIS A 708 42.84 7.46 -8.48
C HIS A 708 42.30 6.22 -7.78
N ARG A 709 42.57 6.06 -6.49
CA ARG A 709 42.10 4.92 -5.68
C ARG A 709 40.59 4.79 -5.60
N LEU A 710 39.86 5.86 -5.86
CA LEU A 710 38.38 5.87 -5.83
C LEU A 710 37.76 5.65 -7.22
N VAL A 711 38.55 5.73 -8.28
CA VAL A 711 38.07 5.70 -9.66
C VAL A 711 38.10 4.28 -10.20
N ARG A 712 37.00 3.86 -10.83
CA ARG A 712 36.91 2.60 -11.60
C ARG A 712 37.12 2.84 -13.08
N ALA A 713 36.46 3.82 -13.66
CA ALA A 713 36.58 4.15 -15.06
C ALA A 713 36.21 5.61 -15.35
N VAL A 714 36.70 6.11 -16.46
CA VAL A 714 36.27 7.36 -17.10
C VAL A 714 35.87 7.04 -18.54
N GLU A 715 34.64 7.36 -18.88
CA GLU A 715 34.14 7.36 -20.24
C GLU A 715 34.32 8.75 -20.83
N LEU A 716 35.32 8.96 -21.67
CA LEU A 716 35.59 10.25 -22.32
C LEU A 716 34.62 10.53 -23.48
N ASP A 717 34.15 9.48 -24.14
CA ASP A 717 33.12 9.51 -25.16
C ASP A 717 32.12 8.35 -24.93
N PRO A 718 31.11 8.59 -24.09
CA PRO A 718 30.12 7.55 -23.75
C PRO A 718 29.23 7.11 -24.94
N GLN A 719 29.20 7.91 -26.02
CA GLN A 719 28.41 7.62 -27.23
C GLN A 719 29.19 6.83 -28.28
N ALA A 720 30.50 6.62 -28.07
CA ALA A 720 31.30 5.84 -28.99
C ALA A 720 30.82 4.39 -29.08
N ASP A 721 30.77 3.87 -30.33
CA ASP A 721 30.28 2.55 -30.67
C ASP A 721 30.89 1.44 -29.76
N SER A 722 30.04 0.74 -29.04
CA SER A 722 30.43 -0.27 -28.06
C SER A 722 30.56 -1.64 -28.72
N ARG A 723 31.55 -1.82 -29.57
CA ARG A 723 31.87 -3.17 -30.09
C ARG A 723 32.14 -4.11 -28.91
N THR A 724 31.39 -5.19 -28.83
CA THR A 724 31.56 -6.24 -27.82
C THR A 724 32.89 -6.96 -28.01
N ILE A 725 33.66 -7.07 -26.92
CA ILE A 725 34.89 -7.87 -26.91
C ILE A 725 34.51 -9.34 -26.78
N SER A 726 35.18 -10.23 -27.55
CA SER A 726 34.94 -11.67 -27.37
C SER A 726 35.42 -12.12 -25.98
N PRO A 727 34.82 -13.15 -25.37
CA PRO A 727 35.23 -13.69 -24.09
C PRO A 727 36.71 -14.02 -23.99
N ASP A 728 37.29 -14.57 -25.06
CA ASP A 728 38.71 -14.90 -25.12
C ASP A 728 39.62 -13.67 -25.19
N GLN A 729 39.17 -12.58 -25.82
CA GLN A 729 39.90 -11.31 -25.83
C GLN A 729 39.82 -10.65 -24.46
N PHE A 730 38.65 -10.69 -23.81
CA PHE A 730 38.44 -10.17 -22.49
C PHE A 730 39.34 -10.87 -21.45
N GLN A 731 39.37 -12.20 -21.46
CA GLN A 731 40.22 -12.97 -20.59
C GLN A 731 41.72 -12.67 -20.81
N ARG A 732 42.18 -12.60 -22.08
CA ARG A 732 43.56 -12.21 -22.41
C ARG A 732 43.93 -10.81 -21.96
N LEU A 733 42.99 -9.85 -22.02
CA LEU A 733 43.22 -8.50 -21.57
C LEU A 733 43.40 -8.41 -20.04
N LEU A 734 42.76 -9.26 -19.30
CA LEU A 734 42.80 -9.26 -17.83
C LEU A 734 43.82 -10.26 -17.24
N THR A 735 44.38 -11.18 -18.04
CA THR A 735 45.46 -12.08 -17.61
C THR A 735 46.80 -11.34 -17.49
N LEU A 736 47.32 -11.20 -16.26
CA LEU A 736 48.61 -10.54 -15.97
C LEU A 736 49.72 -11.58 -16.12
N PRO A 737 50.72 -11.39 -17.01
CA PRO A 737 51.93 -12.22 -17.04
C PRO A 737 52.66 -12.16 -15.71
N ARG A 738 53.18 -13.31 -15.23
CA ARG A 738 53.89 -13.39 -13.93
C ARG A 738 55.11 -12.46 -13.86
N ALA A 739 55.76 -12.20 -15.00
CA ALA A 739 56.88 -11.27 -15.11
C ALA A 739 56.49 -9.78 -14.84
N GLN A 740 55.20 -9.47 -14.87
CA GLN A 740 54.66 -8.13 -14.57
C GLN A 740 54.02 -8.05 -13.17
N ARG A 741 54.16 -9.08 -12.34
CA ARG A 741 53.57 -9.11 -10.99
C ARG A 741 54.00 -7.93 -10.11
N ASP A 742 55.29 -7.60 -10.12
CA ASP A 742 55.87 -6.57 -9.26
C ASP A 742 55.68 -5.13 -9.80
N SER A 743 55.23 -5.00 -11.05
CA SER A 743 54.92 -3.73 -11.70
C SER A 743 53.77 -3.92 -12.67
N PRO A 744 52.56 -4.14 -12.18
CA PRO A 744 51.41 -4.32 -13.02
C PRO A 744 50.99 -3.03 -13.72
N PRO A 745 50.38 -3.11 -14.90
CA PRO A 745 49.79 -1.95 -15.56
C PRO A 745 48.64 -1.40 -14.70
N THR A 746 48.57 -0.07 -14.61
CA THR A 746 47.60 0.59 -13.72
C THR A 746 46.32 1.02 -14.46
N GLN A 747 46.37 1.11 -15.79
CA GLN A 747 45.17 1.45 -16.61
C GLN A 747 45.03 0.57 -17.83
N LEU A 748 43.82 0.49 -18.29
CA LEU A 748 43.44 -0.09 -19.57
C LEU A 748 42.74 1.00 -20.42
N LEU A 749 43.32 1.36 -21.55
CA LEU A 749 42.77 2.35 -22.48
C LEU A 749 41.99 1.66 -23.58
N ARG A 750 40.80 2.19 -23.86
CA ARG A 750 40.05 1.84 -25.05
C ARG A 750 40.19 2.95 -26.10
N LEU A 751 40.69 2.58 -27.25
CA LEU A 751 40.82 3.50 -28.38
C LEU A 751 39.53 3.55 -29.23
N ARG A 752 39.34 4.62 -29.97
CA ARG A 752 38.24 4.79 -30.93
C ARG A 752 38.24 3.73 -32.03
N SER A 753 39.42 3.13 -32.34
CA SER A 753 39.52 1.95 -33.23
C SER A 753 38.83 0.68 -32.68
N GLY A 754 38.54 0.65 -31.36
CA GLY A 754 38.03 -0.51 -30.62
C GLY A 754 39.14 -1.34 -29.95
N ASP A 755 40.42 -0.99 -30.16
CA ASP A 755 41.57 -1.66 -29.53
C ASP A 755 41.72 -1.29 -28.06
N TYR A 756 42.29 -2.21 -27.26
CA TYR A 756 42.62 -2.02 -25.87
C TYR A 756 44.12 -2.05 -25.61
N LEU A 757 44.62 -1.09 -24.84
CA LEU A 757 46.04 -1.01 -24.47
C LEU A 757 46.20 -1.03 -22.94
N ARG A 758 47.03 -1.95 -22.43
CA ARG A 758 47.45 -1.95 -21.02
C ARG A 758 48.64 -1.02 -20.89
N CYS A 759 48.53 -0.04 -20.02
CA CYS A 759 49.58 0.96 -19.81
C CYS A 759 49.58 1.50 -18.37
N SER A 760 50.55 2.36 -18.07
CA SER A 760 50.57 3.22 -16.88
C SER A 760 50.42 4.66 -17.35
N LEU A 761 49.37 5.32 -16.91
CA LEU A 761 49.03 6.67 -17.29
C LEU A 761 49.95 7.66 -16.60
N GLU A 762 50.49 8.63 -17.31
CA GLU A 762 51.33 9.71 -16.78
C GLU A 762 50.53 11.00 -16.64
N SER A 763 49.82 11.42 -17.70
CA SER A 763 48.96 12.60 -17.69
C SER A 763 47.96 12.59 -18.83
N VAL A 764 46.85 13.29 -18.63
CA VAL A 764 45.85 13.66 -19.65
C VAL A 764 45.59 15.15 -19.52
N ASP A 765 45.67 15.86 -20.60
CA ASP A 765 45.25 17.25 -20.73
C ASP A 765 44.12 17.40 -21.77
N GLU A 766 43.83 18.60 -22.23
CA GLU A 766 42.78 18.87 -23.21
C GLU A 766 43.08 18.30 -24.58
N GLU A 767 44.32 18.19 -24.98
CA GLU A 767 44.79 17.83 -26.36
C GLU A 767 45.33 16.42 -26.41
N GLU A 768 46.15 16.02 -25.43
CA GLU A 768 46.94 14.81 -25.47
C GLU A 768 46.92 13.96 -24.18
N MET A 769 47.24 12.68 -24.37
CA MET A 769 47.48 11.75 -23.26
C MET A 769 48.89 11.19 -23.37
N ARG A 770 49.58 11.19 -22.24
CA ARG A 770 50.93 10.60 -22.03
C ARG A 770 50.84 9.38 -21.14
N PHE A 771 51.41 8.27 -21.57
CA PHE A 771 51.41 7.03 -20.82
C PHE A 771 52.63 6.18 -21.13
N THR A 772 53.01 5.34 -20.18
CA THR A 772 54.09 4.36 -20.39
C THR A 772 53.51 3.03 -20.87
N LEU A 773 53.99 2.53 -21.99
CA LEU A 773 53.70 1.25 -22.58
C LEU A 773 54.98 0.43 -22.72
N LEU A 774 55.09 -0.73 -22.05
CA LEU A 774 56.29 -1.59 -22.07
C LEU A 774 57.57 -0.85 -21.74
N GLY A 775 57.52 0.04 -20.71
CA GLY A 775 58.65 0.82 -20.24
C GLY A 775 59.04 2.02 -21.12
N ARG A 776 58.26 2.36 -22.14
CA ARG A 776 58.46 3.51 -23.00
C ARG A 776 57.32 4.50 -22.93
N SER A 777 57.64 5.78 -22.74
CA SER A 777 56.62 6.85 -22.79
C SER A 777 56.06 6.99 -24.22
N LYS A 778 54.77 7.13 -24.34
CA LYS A 778 53.99 7.30 -25.58
C LYS A 778 53.01 8.43 -25.42
N GLN A 779 52.60 9.02 -26.55
CA GLN A 779 51.59 10.08 -26.59
C GLN A 779 50.51 9.66 -27.60
N LEU A 780 49.26 9.99 -27.27
CA LEU A 780 48.13 9.89 -28.19
C LEU A 780 47.25 11.13 -28.06
N PRO A 781 46.60 11.59 -29.13
CA PRO A 781 45.57 12.60 -29.02
C PRO A 781 44.46 12.14 -28.09
N ARG A 782 44.01 13.02 -27.21
CA ARG A 782 42.89 12.71 -26.29
C ARG A 782 41.63 12.20 -27.06
N ALA A 783 41.33 12.79 -28.21
CA ALA A 783 40.22 12.41 -29.07
C ALA A 783 40.29 10.97 -29.62
N ALA A 784 41.49 10.34 -29.60
CA ALA A 784 41.64 8.94 -29.99
C ALA A 784 41.21 7.94 -28.92
N ILE A 785 40.95 8.41 -27.67
CA ILE A 785 40.66 7.57 -26.52
C ILE A 785 39.19 7.76 -26.11
N VAL A 786 38.51 6.66 -25.94
CA VAL A 786 37.08 6.61 -25.59
C VAL A 786 36.85 6.35 -24.12
N ARG A 787 37.72 5.47 -23.52
CA ARG A 787 37.55 5.00 -22.16
C ARG A 787 38.89 4.72 -21.48
N ILE A 788 38.98 5.02 -20.18
CA ILE A 788 40.10 4.69 -19.33
C ILE A 788 39.56 3.85 -18.17
N ILE A 789 40.08 2.64 -17.96
CA ILE A 789 39.69 1.77 -16.84
C ILE A 789 40.89 1.66 -15.89
N TRP A 790 40.67 1.88 -14.59
CA TRP A 790 41.70 1.71 -13.56
C TRP A 790 41.77 0.24 -13.13
N LEU A 791 43.00 -0.29 -13.14
CA LEU A 791 43.34 -1.62 -12.69
C LEU A 791 44.04 -1.48 -11.32
N HIS A 792 43.34 -1.84 -10.27
CA HIS A 792 43.85 -1.64 -8.90
C HIS A 792 44.70 -2.84 -8.45
N PRO A 793 45.94 -2.64 -7.97
CA PRO A 793 46.80 -3.72 -7.50
C PRO A 793 46.24 -4.52 -6.31
N ASP A 794 45.41 -3.88 -5.48
CA ASP A 794 44.72 -4.51 -4.35
C ASP A 794 43.58 -5.46 -4.78
N GLU A 795 43.21 -5.48 -6.08
CA GLU A 795 42.19 -6.34 -6.63
C GLU A 795 42.75 -7.44 -7.55
N ILE A 796 44.08 -7.66 -7.56
CA ILE A 796 44.70 -8.75 -8.33
C ILE A 796 44.36 -10.08 -7.65
N THR A 797 43.67 -10.97 -8.33
CA THR A 797 43.30 -12.29 -7.79
C THR A 797 44.37 -13.35 -8.11
N PHE A 798 44.68 -14.21 -7.15
CA PHE A 798 45.60 -15.35 -7.27
C PHE A 798 44.75 -16.64 -7.41
N GLU A 799 45.18 -17.60 -8.25
CA GLU A 799 44.45 -18.85 -8.49
C GLU A 799 44.23 -19.69 -7.19
N ASP A 800 45.17 -19.61 -6.26
CA ASP A 800 45.11 -20.39 -5.00
C ASP A 800 44.07 -19.81 -3.99
N GLU A 801 43.58 -18.59 -4.18
CA GLU A 801 42.60 -17.92 -3.33
C GLU A 801 41.18 -17.96 -3.94
N ALA A 802 41.02 -18.43 -5.20
CA ALA A 802 39.73 -18.41 -5.89
C ALA A 802 38.70 -19.37 -5.28
N GLU A 803 39.13 -20.43 -4.52
CA GLU A 803 38.22 -21.31 -3.79
C GLU A 803 37.80 -20.77 -2.40
N ALA A 804 38.51 -19.75 -1.88
CA ALA A 804 38.25 -19.21 -0.53
C ALA A 804 37.40 -17.92 -0.54
N VAL A 805 37.21 -17.27 -1.67
CA VAL A 805 36.45 -16.03 -1.80
C VAL A 805 35.06 -16.28 -2.44
N VAL A 806 34.34 -17.26 -1.89
CA VAL A 806 32.86 -17.26 -1.88
C VAL A 806 32.44 -16.78 -0.49
N GLY A 807 32.99 -15.70 -0.05
CA GLY A 807 32.61 -14.96 1.14
C GLY A 807 32.35 -13.53 0.73
N ASP A 808 31.11 -13.18 0.76
CA ASP A 808 30.57 -11.82 0.68
C ASP A 808 31.32 -10.84 1.62
N GLU A 809 32.38 -10.23 1.13
CA GLU A 809 32.73 -8.90 1.61
C GLU A 809 32.78 -8.00 0.38
N PRO A 810 31.79 -7.08 0.22
CA PRO A 810 31.97 -5.98 -0.70
C PRO A 810 33.15 -5.19 -0.18
N ALA A 811 34.23 -5.08 -0.95
CA ALA A 811 35.36 -4.21 -0.70
C ALA A 811 35.00 -2.71 -0.87
N VAL A 812 33.85 -2.33 -0.38
CA VAL A 812 33.58 -0.98 0.09
C VAL A 812 33.89 -1.06 1.57
N ALA A 813 35.13 -0.74 1.94
CA ALA A 813 35.38 -0.28 3.29
C ALA A 813 34.37 0.85 3.51
N ALA A 814 33.23 0.49 4.10
CA ALA A 814 32.32 1.43 4.68
C ALA A 814 33.23 2.26 5.60
N VAL A 815 33.59 3.46 5.16
CA VAL A 815 34.06 4.47 6.10
C VAL A 815 32.99 4.40 7.16
N ALA A 816 33.37 3.98 8.36
CA ALA A 816 32.53 4.03 9.55
C ALA A 816 32.33 5.53 9.86
N ALA A 817 31.61 6.21 9.00
CA ALA A 817 31.22 7.59 9.14
C ALA A 817 29.91 7.56 9.89
N GLU A 818 29.88 8.15 11.06
CA GLU A 818 28.66 8.43 11.81
C GLU A 818 27.74 9.28 10.92
N GLY A 819 26.76 8.66 10.22
CA GLY A 819 25.82 9.38 9.35
C GLY A 819 24.97 8.47 8.50
N LEU A 820 23.84 8.98 8.04
CA LEU A 820 22.90 8.27 7.18
C LEU A 820 23.40 8.29 5.73
N VAL A 821 23.73 7.11 5.19
CA VAL A 821 24.13 6.96 3.78
C VAL A 821 22.87 7.03 2.90
N VAL A 822 22.92 7.87 1.86
CA VAL A 822 21.84 8.02 0.88
C VAL A 822 22.43 7.92 -0.53
N GLN A 823 21.82 7.11 -1.39
CA GLN A 823 22.18 7.00 -2.80
C GLN A 823 20.97 7.41 -3.66
N GLY A 824 21.17 8.43 -4.50
CA GLY A 824 20.24 8.84 -5.53
C GLY A 824 20.47 8.08 -6.82
N ILE A 825 19.41 7.57 -7.42
CA ILE A 825 19.43 6.86 -8.71
C ILE A 825 18.51 7.62 -9.66
N THR A 826 19.06 8.07 -10.80
CA THR A 826 18.32 8.77 -11.87
C THR A 826 17.78 7.77 -12.90
N ALA A 827 16.79 8.18 -13.72
CA ALA A 827 16.18 7.37 -14.78
C ALA A 827 17.20 6.81 -15.78
N ASP A 828 18.26 7.54 -16.00
CA ASP A 828 19.37 7.20 -16.89
C ASP A 828 20.51 6.42 -16.20
N ALA A 829 20.21 5.81 -15.05
CA ALA A 829 21.09 5.00 -14.20
C ALA A 829 22.30 5.72 -13.64
N GLY A 830 22.30 7.05 -13.62
CA GLY A 830 23.23 7.85 -12.83
C GLY A 830 23.05 7.53 -11.34
N ARG A 831 24.18 7.49 -10.59
CA ARG A 831 24.18 7.17 -9.17
C ARG A 831 25.09 8.11 -8.41
N THR A 832 24.61 8.64 -7.32
CA THR A 832 25.37 9.51 -6.43
C THR A 832 25.13 9.10 -4.98
N THR A 833 26.18 8.75 -4.26
CA THR A 833 26.14 8.36 -2.85
C THR A 833 26.73 9.45 -1.97
N ILE A 834 25.98 9.84 -0.92
CA ILE A 834 26.41 10.84 0.06
C ILE A 834 26.07 10.38 1.49
N LEU A 835 26.80 10.92 2.45
CA LEU A 835 26.40 10.95 3.85
C LEU A 835 25.52 12.16 4.05
N ALA A 836 24.23 11.96 4.24
CA ALA A 836 23.25 13.04 4.33
C ALA A 836 23.46 13.84 5.63
N GLU A 837 23.59 15.16 5.51
CA GLU A 837 23.72 16.11 6.62
C GLU A 837 22.40 16.87 6.86
N ARG A 838 21.77 17.34 5.79
CA ARG A 838 20.53 18.13 5.83
C ARG A 838 19.82 18.15 4.49
N MET A 839 18.61 18.66 4.49
CA MET A 839 17.84 18.91 3.28
C MET A 839 17.65 20.42 3.06
N GLU A 840 17.93 20.91 1.86
CA GLU A 840 17.73 22.30 1.45
C GLU A 840 16.70 22.35 0.32
N GLY A 841 15.42 22.56 0.68
CA GLY A 841 14.33 22.44 -0.27
C GLY A 841 14.28 21.02 -0.86
N PRO A 842 14.36 20.83 -2.19
CA PRO A 842 14.35 19.51 -2.81
C PRO A 842 15.74 18.82 -2.84
N VAL A 843 16.77 19.43 -2.26
CA VAL A 843 18.16 18.97 -2.38
C VAL A 843 18.64 18.39 -1.06
N ILE A 844 19.12 17.13 -1.08
CA ILE A 844 19.84 16.54 0.05
C ILE A 844 21.32 16.93 -0.09
N VAL A 845 21.87 17.60 0.91
CA VAL A 845 23.27 18.01 0.98
C VAL A 845 23.99 17.15 2.00
N GLY A 846 25.24 16.77 1.68
CA GLY A 846 26.02 15.92 2.55
C GLY A 846 27.47 15.78 2.08
N ALA A 847 28.17 14.79 2.62
CA ALA A 847 29.56 14.50 2.30
C ALA A 847 29.69 13.29 1.38
N SER A 848 30.56 13.37 0.36
CA SER A 848 30.96 12.24 -0.49
C SER A 848 32.48 12.03 -0.36
N PRO A 849 32.93 10.76 -0.24
CA PRO A 849 34.38 10.47 -0.23
C PRO A 849 35.09 10.92 -1.50
N ALA A 850 34.40 11.00 -2.60
CA ALA A 850 34.95 11.35 -3.91
C ALA A 850 34.90 12.86 -4.19
N PHE A 851 33.86 13.56 -3.74
CA PHE A 851 33.58 14.95 -4.14
C PHE A 851 33.65 15.94 -2.97
N GLY A 852 33.89 15.46 -1.73
CA GLY A 852 33.81 16.31 -0.54
C GLY A 852 32.35 16.68 -0.26
N LYS A 853 31.99 17.98 -0.34
CA LYS A 853 30.59 18.40 -0.23
C LYS A 853 29.84 18.05 -1.50
N ALA A 854 28.81 17.26 -1.35
CA ALA A 854 28.02 16.73 -2.47
C ALA A 854 26.51 16.92 -2.24
N ARG A 855 25.73 16.75 -3.31
CA ARG A 855 24.29 16.90 -3.27
C ARG A 855 23.56 15.86 -4.11
N ILE A 856 22.33 15.57 -3.71
CA ILE A 856 21.35 14.81 -4.48
C ILE A 856 20.11 15.68 -4.65
N ASP A 857 19.73 16.00 -5.88
CA ASP A 857 18.49 16.68 -6.18
C ASP A 857 17.35 15.66 -6.30
N THR A 858 16.43 15.67 -5.34
CA THR A 858 15.29 14.75 -5.32
C THR A 858 14.35 14.95 -6.51
N LEU A 859 14.42 16.08 -7.21
CA LEU A 859 13.65 16.29 -8.43
C LEU A 859 14.25 15.57 -9.65
N ALA A 860 15.53 15.25 -9.60
CA ALA A 860 16.27 14.62 -10.70
C ALA A 860 16.38 13.08 -10.57
N VAL A 861 16.13 12.53 -9.36
CA VAL A 861 16.27 11.09 -9.11
C VAL A 861 14.92 10.40 -9.12
N ASP A 862 14.86 9.15 -9.61
CA ASP A 862 13.64 8.34 -9.58
C ASP A 862 13.55 7.47 -8.32
N ARG A 863 14.72 7.17 -7.73
CA ARG A 863 14.82 6.35 -6.54
C ARG A 863 15.89 6.88 -5.60
N LEU A 864 15.59 6.80 -4.30
CA LEU A 864 16.59 6.96 -3.23
C LEU A 864 16.70 5.64 -2.45
N LEU A 865 17.93 5.18 -2.26
CA LEU A 865 18.26 4.11 -1.34
C LEU A 865 18.84 4.75 -0.08
N ILE A 866 18.38 4.32 1.09
CA ILE A 866 18.75 4.93 2.38
C ILE A 866 19.29 3.85 3.31
N GLY A 867 20.46 4.10 3.92
CA GLY A 867 21.11 3.20 4.85
C GLY A 867 21.54 1.88 4.20
N ARG A 868 21.19 0.74 4.81
CA ARG A 868 21.55 -0.60 4.32
C ARG A 868 21.00 -0.93 2.92
N ALA A 869 19.90 -0.30 2.52
CA ALA A 869 19.38 -0.47 1.17
C ALA A 869 20.40 -0.11 0.07
N VAL A 870 21.38 0.74 0.38
CA VAL A 870 22.48 1.09 -0.55
C VAL A 870 23.40 -0.12 -0.82
N SER A 871 23.69 -0.92 0.21
CA SER A 871 24.53 -2.12 0.09
C SER A 871 23.74 -3.38 -0.33
N GLU A 872 22.45 -3.43 -0.03
CA GLU A 872 21.56 -4.53 -0.39
C GLU A 872 21.11 -4.44 -1.87
N GLY A 873 21.31 -3.29 -2.51
CA GLY A 873 21.03 -3.09 -3.92
C GLY A 873 22.03 -3.84 -4.80
N ASP A 874 21.73 -5.07 -5.19
CA ASP A 874 22.50 -5.96 -6.09
C ASP A 874 22.58 -5.43 -7.54
N ALA A 875 23.04 -4.24 -7.76
CA ALA A 875 23.42 -3.84 -9.11
C ALA A 875 24.86 -4.30 -9.35
N GLU A 876 25.08 -5.15 -10.35
CA GLU A 876 26.42 -5.47 -10.83
C GLU A 876 27.16 -4.16 -11.10
N LEU A 877 28.14 -3.84 -10.27
CA LEU A 877 28.87 -2.58 -10.34
C LEU A 877 29.48 -2.45 -11.73
N PRO A 878 29.38 -1.28 -12.39
CA PRO A 878 29.99 -1.06 -13.68
C PRO A 878 31.47 -1.40 -13.64
N PHE A 879 31.93 -2.21 -14.58
CA PHE A 879 33.32 -2.69 -14.66
C PHE A 879 33.79 -3.55 -13.48
N ALA A 880 32.94 -4.10 -12.64
CA ALA A 880 33.32 -4.96 -11.52
C ALA A 880 34.19 -6.17 -11.92
N ARG A 881 33.95 -6.73 -13.11
CA ARG A 881 34.68 -7.87 -13.66
C ARG A 881 36.01 -7.48 -14.32
N TRP A 882 36.34 -6.18 -14.42
CA TRP A 882 37.58 -5.71 -15.03
C TRP A 882 38.71 -5.68 -13.99
N ARG A 883 39.09 -6.87 -13.50
CA ARG A 883 40.16 -7.07 -12.52
C ARG A 883 41.25 -7.93 -13.12
N LEU A 884 42.52 -7.65 -12.78
CA LEU A 884 43.63 -8.45 -13.25
C LEU A 884 43.64 -9.81 -12.54
N GLN A 885 43.91 -10.86 -13.32
CA GLN A 885 44.11 -12.21 -12.84
C GLN A 885 45.53 -12.63 -13.16
N LEU A 886 46.30 -13.15 -12.20
CA LEU A 886 47.64 -13.63 -12.43
C LEU A 886 47.59 -14.89 -13.32
N ALA A 887 48.46 -14.93 -14.33
CA ALA A 887 48.54 -16.10 -15.20
C ALA A 887 48.88 -17.38 -14.41
N PRO A 888 48.19 -18.52 -14.70
CA PRO A 888 48.39 -19.76 -13.98
C PRO A 888 49.87 -20.23 -14.05
N LEU A 889 50.34 -20.98 -13.05
CA LEU A 889 51.66 -21.63 -13.09
C LEU A 889 51.74 -22.56 -14.31
N PRO A 890 52.85 -22.53 -15.04
CA PRO A 890 53.09 -23.51 -16.11
C PRO A 890 52.93 -24.93 -15.56
N ARG A 891 52.33 -25.80 -16.37
CA ARG A 891 52.00 -27.18 -15.97
C ARG A 891 53.19 -27.98 -15.42
N ALA A 892 54.42 -27.68 -15.95
CA ALA A 892 55.64 -28.32 -15.51
C ALA A 892 56.10 -27.89 -14.08
N LEU A 893 55.54 -26.81 -13.50
CA LEU A 893 55.83 -26.34 -12.12
C LEU A 893 54.73 -26.74 -11.15
N ARG A 894 53.52 -27.12 -11.64
CA ARG A 894 52.42 -27.63 -10.79
C ARG A 894 52.59 -29.16 -10.43
N GLU A 895 53.41 -29.86 -11.20
CA GLU A 895 53.67 -31.32 -11.01
C GLU A 895 54.93 -31.55 -10.12
N ALA A 896 55.57 -30.49 -9.64
CA ALA A 896 56.81 -30.57 -8.87
C ALA A 896 56.64 -30.26 -7.37
N ASP A 897 55.44 -29.82 -6.94
CA ASP A 897 55.01 -29.75 -5.53
C ASP A 897 54.07 -30.96 -5.22
#